data_f7373680afd51461f96f367ffaa259f2
#
_entry.id   f7373680afd51461f96f367ffaa259f2
#
_cell.length_a   1.000
_cell.length_b   1.000
_cell.length_c   1.000
_cell.angle_alpha   90.00
_cell.angle_beta   90.00
_cell.angle_gamma   90.00
#
_symmetry.space_group_name_H-M   'P 1'
#
loop_
_entity.id
_entity.type
_entity.pdbx_description
1 polymer ?
#
loop_
_entity_poly.entity_id
_entity_poly.type
_entity_poly.pdbx_seq_one_letter_code
_entity_poly.pdbx_strand_id
1 'polypeptide(L)'
;MPPFLRRAFPYLAMGLLVGALAWAVSFGTLPPADFTFDNGTEVETIDPSMSTGQPENRVINGLFEGLLRNMPVKGWQGKYGLNDNVPMTAQPAMAESYTVSDDGRVYTFQMRPTAKWSNDDPVTADDFWWSWRRTLHPETGSKYAYQLHYIVGAKEYNVATVKEGDAVEVELADRRDPLQPFPRGTMNRGTLKSIHRPPEPVIPEGTDDDRKSRINSDWKRQWVYVVDEAGQTRTYAKDPAAARKAAKLLAPLAPALDKLDRCLQVLPDFEKTVGVKAEGQKLVVKLTSRTPFFTDLVAFYPLYPVNPTCVQDHGSPHWTRRENIVSNGPFKLEFRRIRDRIRMVKNEHYWDAASVKLKVIDALAVKGETTSLNMYLNGQIDWSTQMPVSTIPLLKKDYANQFRFGPELTTYFYRINVTRSELKDKRVRRALAMAVNKRAICEQVSRAGEQPATSLCPPGMAGYTAPSGAMYDVEQARHLLAEAGYPGGRGLPTIEILYNDLDAHRTIAETIQQMWKENLGVDAELRGLEWGVYLDSQHTLDYDTCRAGWVADYADPNTFLDMFVTGGDNNQTGWSNARYDELIRLAASEPDSTKRMSLLHKAETILLDEQPIIPIYFRVSKNLVQPRVKGFFNSVNDEHPLKLIEVAK
;
A
#
# COMPACT_ATOMS: atom_id res chain seq x y z
N MET A 1 43.51 15.29 55.49
CA MET A 1 43.79 15.73 54.10
C MET A 1 44.59 17.04 54.17
N PRO A 2 45.72 17.15 53.52
CA PRO A 2 46.47 18.40 53.43
C PRO A 2 45.60 19.54 52.84
N PRO A 3 45.79 20.79 53.35
CA PRO A 3 44.94 21.92 52.93
C PRO A 3 44.94 22.19 51.41
N PHE A 4 45.95 21.80 50.70
CA PHE A 4 46.06 21.86 49.23
C PHE A 4 45.08 20.92 48.55
N LEU A 5 44.91 19.70 49.01
CA LEU A 5 43.99 18.70 48.46
C LEU A 5 42.53 19.09 48.71
N ARG A 6 42.20 19.78 49.79
CA ARG A 6 40.85 20.31 50.03
C ARG A 6 40.45 21.40 49.04
N ARG A 7 41.40 22.22 48.56
CA ARG A 7 41.15 23.25 47.56
C ARG A 7 41.10 22.70 46.13
N ALA A 8 41.84 21.64 45.83
CA ALA A 8 41.88 21.02 44.51
C ALA A 8 40.74 20.01 44.28
N PHE A 9 40.15 19.45 45.33
CA PHE A 9 39.11 18.41 45.25
C PHE A 9 37.88 18.82 44.45
N PRO A 10 37.27 20.03 44.61
CA PRO A 10 36.10 20.41 43.78
C PRO A 10 36.44 20.54 42.31
N TYR A 11 37.64 21.00 41.95
CA TYR A 11 38.05 21.12 40.53
C TYR A 11 38.33 19.74 39.90
N LEU A 12 38.94 18.82 40.67
CA LEU A 12 39.13 17.43 40.26
C LEU A 12 37.79 16.70 40.11
N ALA A 13 36.87 16.88 41.06
CA ALA A 13 35.54 16.30 40.99
C ALA A 13 34.73 16.85 39.81
N MET A 14 34.81 18.14 39.53
CA MET A 14 34.17 18.76 38.38
C MET A 14 34.79 18.29 37.05
N GLY A 15 36.12 18.15 36.98
CA GLY A 15 36.82 17.60 35.82
C GLY A 15 36.40 16.15 35.52
N LEU A 16 36.30 15.32 36.59
CA LEU A 16 35.81 13.94 36.47
C LEU A 16 34.35 13.87 36.05
N LEU A 17 33.51 14.77 36.56
CA LEU A 17 32.08 14.84 36.20
C LEU A 17 31.88 15.30 34.74
N VAL A 18 32.66 16.30 34.29
CA VAL A 18 32.64 16.76 32.88
C VAL A 18 33.22 15.68 31.98
N GLY A 19 34.30 14.99 32.40
CA GLY A 19 34.84 13.85 31.66
C GLY A 19 33.87 12.68 31.56
N ALA A 20 33.19 12.35 32.66
CA ALA A 20 32.15 11.31 32.67
C ALA A 20 30.94 11.68 31.84
N LEU A 21 30.51 12.95 31.88
CA LEU A 21 29.44 13.48 31.02
C LEU A 21 29.86 13.46 29.53
N ALA A 22 31.04 13.92 29.20
CA ALA A 22 31.57 13.87 27.82
C ALA A 22 31.71 12.43 27.33
N TRP A 23 32.17 11.52 28.20
CA TRP A 23 32.24 10.09 27.93
C TRP A 23 30.85 9.48 27.73
N ALA A 24 29.89 9.74 28.63
CA ALA A 24 28.52 9.28 28.51
C ALA A 24 27.81 9.83 27.24
N VAL A 25 28.02 11.08 26.89
CA VAL A 25 27.51 11.69 25.65
C VAL A 25 28.16 11.05 24.43
N SER A 26 29.46 10.78 24.43
CA SER A 26 30.15 10.14 23.30
C SER A 26 29.76 8.67 23.09
N PHE A 27 29.41 7.95 24.15
CA PHE A 27 28.87 6.59 24.03
C PHE A 27 27.36 6.55 23.73
N GLY A 28 26.62 7.63 23.99
CA GLY A 28 25.20 7.75 23.69
C GLY A 28 24.90 8.25 22.26
N THR A 29 25.88 8.80 21.55
CA THR A 29 25.69 9.30 20.19
C THR A 29 25.87 8.19 19.16
N LEU A 30 24.85 7.99 18.33
CA LEU A 30 24.97 7.09 17.18
C LEU A 30 26.05 7.62 16.21
N PRO A 31 26.88 6.75 15.63
CA PRO A 31 27.75 7.17 14.53
C PRO A 31 26.93 7.83 13.43
N PRO A 32 27.43 8.91 12.80
CA PRO A 32 26.70 9.57 11.72
C PRO A 32 26.45 8.58 10.57
N ALA A 33 25.27 8.69 9.95
CA ALA A 33 24.98 7.97 8.72
C ALA A 33 25.68 8.65 7.53
N ASP A 34 25.94 7.89 6.46
CA ASP A 34 26.45 8.45 5.20
C ASP A 34 25.38 9.31 4.52
N PHE A 35 24.12 8.89 4.65
CA PHE A 35 22.95 9.55 4.08
C PHE A 35 21.79 9.55 5.07
N THR A 36 21.25 10.72 5.32
CA THR A 36 20.11 10.90 6.22
C THR A 36 18.97 11.61 5.49
N PHE A 37 17.77 11.06 5.57
CA PHE A 37 16.62 11.69 4.94
C PHE A 37 15.40 11.70 5.86
N ASP A 38 14.53 12.69 5.61
CA ASP A 38 13.21 12.76 6.22
C ASP A 38 12.26 11.81 5.47
N ASN A 39 11.71 10.84 6.15
CA ASN A 39 10.73 9.88 5.60
C ASN A 39 9.28 10.37 5.74
N GLY A 40 9.05 11.52 6.31
CA GLY A 40 7.74 12.17 6.49
C GLY A 40 7.06 11.74 7.78
N THR A 41 6.71 10.48 7.94
CA THR A 41 6.00 9.96 9.11
C THR A 41 6.61 8.65 9.61
N GLU A 42 6.09 8.18 10.74
CA GLU A 42 6.41 6.83 11.23
C GLU A 42 5.91 5.79 10.23
N VAL A 43 6.74 4.80 9.94
CA VAL A 43 6.40 3.64 9.11
C VAL A 43 5.51 2.70 9.91
N GLU A 44 4.34 2.36 9.40
CA GLU A 44 3.42 1.43 10.06
C GLU A 44 4.03 0.03 10.13
N THR A 45 4.47 -0.47 8.99
CA THR A 45 5.07 -1.80 8.86
C THR A 45 6.20 -1.79 7.84
N ILE A 46 7.16 -2.72 8.00
CA ILE A 46 8.18 -3.03 6.98
C ILE A 46 7.96 -4.42 6.35
N ASP A 47 6.77 -5.01 6.57
CA ASP A 47 6.32 -6.21 5.87
C ASP A 47 5.80 -5.82 4.47
N PRO A 48 6.45 -6.23 3.38
CA PRO A 48 6.04 -5.85 2.02
C PRO A 48 4.57 -6.13 1.73
N SER A 49 4.07 -7.30 2.11
CA SER A 49 2.70 -7.74 1.80
C SER A 49 1.61 -7.00 2.59
N MET A 50 1.98 -6.28 3.66
CA MET A 50 1.03 -5.57 4.54
C MET A 50 1.05 -4.06 4.36
N SER A 51 2.01 -3.54 3.62
CA SER A 51 2.28 -2.11 3.49
C SER A 51 1.54 -1.47 2.32
N THR A 52 1.10 -0.21 2.49
CA THR A 52 0.38 0.56 1.44
C THR A 52 0.89 2.00 1.28
N GLY A 53 1.84 2.46 2.11
CA GLY A 53 2.25 3.86 2.17
C GLY A 53 3.58 4.16 1.46
N GLN A 54 3.74 5.43 1.06
CA GLN A 54 5.02 5.92 0.49
C GLN A 54 6.19 5.89 1.50
N PRO A 55 6.00 6.21 2.80
CA PRO A 55 7.06 6.07 3.79
C PRO A 55 7.56 4.64 3.93
N GLU A 56 6.66 3.66 3.88
CA GLU A 56 6.94 2.23 3.89
C GLU A 56 7.71 1.83 2.63
N ASN A 57 7.24 2.26 1.46
CA ASN A 57 7.83 1.97 0.16
C ASN A 57 9.33 2.34 0.12
N ARG A 58 9.71 3.54 0.59
CA ARG A 58 11.11 3.98 0.61
C ARG A 58 12.02 3.06 1.42
N VAL A 59 11.53 2.60 2.57
CA VAL A 59 12.28 1.68 3.46
C VAL A 59 12.29 0.27 2.89
N ILE A 60 11.15 -0.25 2.47
CA ILE A 60 11.00 -1.61 1.92
C ILE A 60 11.87 -1.78 0.67
N ASN A 61 11.90 -0.81 -0.23
CA ASN A 61 12.79 -0.80 -1.40
C ASN A 61 14.29 -0.76 -1.05
N GLY A 62 14.64 -0.33 0.16
CA GLY A 62 15.99 -0.46 0.69
C GLY A 62 16.30 -1.85 1.24
N LEU A 63 15.33 -2.50 1.88
CA LEU A 63 15.48 -3.78 2.58
C LEU A 63 15.22 -5.00 1.70
N PHE A 64 14.33 -4.90 0.72
CA PHE A 64 13.89 -6.02 -0.11
C PHE A 64 14.01 -5.71 -1.60
N GLU A 65 13.97 -6.76 -2.42
CA GLU A 65 13.98 -6.66 -3.87
C GLU A 65 13.16 -7.79 -4.50
N GLY A 66 12.38 -7.49 -5.55
CA GLY A 66 11.50 -8.41 -6.24
C GLY A 66 12.17 -9.24 -7.35
N LEU A 67 11.37 -9.96 -8.13
CA LEU A 67 11.84 -10.61 -9.36
C LEU A 67 12.45 -9.60 -10.31
N LEU A 68 11.74 -8.50 -10.51
CA LEU A 68 12.18 -7.31 -11.23
C LEU A 68 12.18 -6.13 -10.25
N ARG A 69 12.79 -5.03 -10.68
CA ARG A 69 12.84 -3.77 -9.94
C ARG A 69 12.70 -2.60 -10.89
N ASN A 70 11.95 -1.57 -10.50
CA ASN A 70 11.91 -0.31 -11.23
C ASN A 70 13.25 0.40 -11.14
N MET A 71 13.85 0.64 -12.28
CA MET A 71 15.15 1.29 -12.40
C MET A 71 15.11 2.30 -13.54
N PRO A 72 15.91 3.37 -13.47
CA PRO A 72 16.02 4.33 -14.56
C PRO A 72 16.54 3.65 -15.84
N VAL A 73 16.07 4.12 -16.98
CA VAL A 73 16.57 3.65 -18.29
C VAL A 73 18.08 3.76 -18.39
N LYS A 74 18.72 2.80 -19.04
CA LYS A 74 20.20 2.76 -19.16
C LYS A 74 20.75 4.07 -19.78
N GLY A 75 21.83 4.58 -19.22
CA GLY A 75 22.50 5.80 -19.69
C GLY A 75 21.66 7.07 -19.49
N TRP A 76 20.85 7.14 -18.46
CA TRP A 76 20.06 8.31 -18.09
C TRP A 76 20.91 9.48 -17.60
N GLN A 77 22.09 9.20 -17.01
CA GLN A 77 22.94 10.20 -16.41
C GLN A 77 23.34 11.27 -17.43
N GLY A 78 23.12 12.54 -17.07
CA GLY A 78 23.44 13.70 -17.91
C GLY A 78 22.53 13.95 -19.12
N LYS A 79 21.48 13.13 -19.31
CA LYS A 79 20.49 13.32 -20.38
C LYS A 79 19.26 14.11 -19.96
N TYR A 80 18.98 14.15 -18.67
CA TYR A 80 17.80 14.78 -18.10
C TYR A 80 18.20 15.96 -17.22
N GLY A 81 17.44 17.03 -17.31
CA GLY A 81 17.59 18.21 -16.45
C GLY A 81 17.21 17.93 -15.01
N LEU A 82 17.49 18.87 -14.14
CA LEU A 82 17.28 18.74 -12.70
C LEU A 82 15.83 18.40 -12.32
N ASN A 83 14.88 18.94 -13.08
CA ASN A 83 13.45 18.79 -12.85
C ASN A 83 12.75 17.91 -13.89
N ASP A 84 13.52 17.29 -14.80
CA ASP A 84 12.97 16.33 -15.75
C ASP A 84 12.77 14.98 -15.07
N ASN A 85 11.67 14.31 -15.39
CA ASN A 85 11.47 12.93 -14.96
C ASN A 85 12.33 11.98 -15.79
N VAL A 86 13.10 11.14 -15.12
CA VAL A 86 13.81 10.04 -15.72
C VAL A 86 12.84 8.87 -15.93
N PRO A 87 12.67 8.36 -17.15
CA PRO A 87 11.84 7.19 -17.37
C PRO A 87 12.34 5.98 -16.58
N MET A 88 11.41 5.28 -15.92
CA MET A 88 11.66 4.06 -15.17
C MET A 88 11.15 2.86 -15.96
N THR A 89 11.80 1.72 -15.82
CA THR A 89 11.38 0.45 -16.40
C THR A 89 11.65 -0.69 -15.44
N ALA A 90 10.79 -1.70 -15.45
CA ALA A 90 11.03 -2.93 -14.72
C ALA A 90 12.25 -3.65 -15.33
N GLN A 91 13.32 -3.81 -14.55
CA GLN A 91 14.58 -4.45 -14.95
C GLN A 91 14.85 -5.69 -14.11
N PRO A 92 15.59 -6.68 -14.64
CA PRO A 92 16.00 -7.88 -13.91
C PRO A 92 16.65 -7.56 -12.56
N ALA A 93 16.20 -8.25 -11.51
CA ALA A 93 16.66 -8.09 -10.14
C ALA A 93 16.98 -9.45 -9.51
N MET A 94 16.14 -10.03 -8.65
CA MET A 94 16.32 -11.40 -8.15
C MET A 94 16.16 -12.44 -9.25
N ALA A 95 15.36 -12.17 -10.28
CA ALA A 95 15.45 -12.88 -11.54
C ALA A 95 16.53 -12.22 -12.43
N GLU A 96 17.41 -13.01 -13.04
CA GLU A 96 18.40 -12.49 -14.01
C GLU A 96 17.81 -12.27 -15.40
N SER A 97 16.74 -12.99 -15.74
CA SER A 97 16.01 -12.87 -16.99
C SER A 97 14.60 -13.44 -16.88
N TYR A 98 13.76 -13.16 -17.85
CA TYR A 98 12.46 -13.79 -18.00
C TYR A 98 12.11 -13.99 -19.47
N THR A 99 11.20 -14.91 -19.73
CA THR A 99 10.58 -15.13 -21.04
C THR A 99 9.06 -15.07 -20.91
N VAL A 100 8.40 -14.71 -22.01
CA VAL A 100 6.94 -14.64 -22.10
C VAL A 100 6.47 -15.50 -23.25
N SER A 101 5.42 -16.30 -23.05
CA SER A 101 4.81 -17.08 -24.13
C SER A 101 4.20 -16.19 -25.22
N ASP A 102 3.99 -16.73 -26.42
CA ASP A 102 3.47 -15.99 -27.58
C ASP A 102 2.08 -15.38 -27.30
N ASP A 103 1.26 -16.06 -26.51
CA ASP A 103 -0.06 -15.56 -26.08
C ASP A 103 0.02 -14.53 -24.94
N GLY A 104 1.21 -14.25 -24.44
CA GLY A 104 1.46 -13.25 -23.39
C GLY A 104 0.94 -13.64 -22.00
N ARG A 105 0.64 -14.93 -21.76
CA ARG A 105 0.02 -15.38 -20.51
C ARG A 105 0.91 -16.20 -19.60
N VAL A 106 2.03 -16.71 -20.08
CA VAL A 106 2.97 -17.47 -19.26
C VAL A 106 4.29 -16.72 -19.18
N TYR A 107 4.67 -16.34 -17.98
CA TYR A 107 5.95 -15.75 -17.66
C TYR A 107 6.83 -16.79 -16.98
N THR A 108 8.07 -16.95 -17.44
CA THR A 108 9.06 -17.82 -16.82
C THR A 108 10.24 -16.96 -16.39
N PHE A 109 10.40 -16.75 -15.11
CA PHE A 109 11.52 -16.00 -14.51
C PHE A 109 12.63 -16.98 -14.17
N GLN A 110 13.84 -16.70 -14.63
CA GLN A 110 15.06 -17.41 -14.27
C GLN A 110 15.68 -16.75 -13.05
N MET A 111 15.74 -17.45 -11.93
CA MET A 111 16.33 -16.93 -10.70
C MET A 111 17.82 -16.73 -10.85
N ARG A 112 18.33 -15.65 -10.26
CA ARG A 112 19.76 -15.32 -10.25
C ARG A 112 20.50 -16.25 -9.30
N PRO A 113 21.51 -17.03 -9.75
CA PRO A 113 22.22 -17.98 -8.89
C PRO A 113 22.98 -17.32 -7.73
N THR A 114 23.33 -16.02 -7.88
CA THR A 114 24.06 -15.23 -6.87
C THR A 114 23.14 -14.45 -5.94
N ALA A 115 21.81 -14.56 -6.10
CA ALA A 115 20.87 -13.91 -5.22
C ALA A 115 20.87 -14.55 -3.83
N LYS A 116 21.05 -13.74 -2.80
CA LYS A 116 21.14 -14.19 -1.42
C LYS A 116 20.31 -13.33 -0.48
N TRP A 117 19.84 -13.97 0.58
CA TRP A 117 19.32 -13.30 1.75
C TRP A 117 20.45 -12.68 2.60
N SER A 118 20.11 -11.77 3.50
CA SER A 118 21.09 -11.08 4.37
C SER A 118 21.80 -12.00 5.36
N ASN A 119 21.31 -13.22 5.57
CA ASN A 119 21.92 -14.29 6.36
C ASN A 119 22.76 -15.27 5.52
N ASP A 120 23.03 -14.93 4.26
CA ASP A 120 23.81 -15.70 3.26
C ASP A 120 23.09 -16.89 2.61
N ASP A 121 21.86 -17.22 3.01
CA ASP A 121 21.04 -18.24 2.34
C ASP A 121 20.70 -17.83 0.89
N PRO A 122 20.58 -18.76 -0.06
CA PRO A 122 20.17 -18.44 -1.42
C PRO A 122 18.72 -17.95 -1.47
N VAL A 123 18.43 -16.98 -2.34
CA VAL A 123 17.06 -16.61 -2.72
C VAL A 123 16.62 -17.51 -3.88
N THR A 124 15.49 -18.19 -3.71
CA THR A 124 15.02 -19.22 -4.63
C THR A 124 13.64 -18.90 -5.22
N ALA A 125 13.20 -19.66 -6.22
CA ALA A 125 11.85 -19.58 -6.75
C ALA A 125 10.79 -19.98 -5.72
N ASP A 126 11.13 -20.90 -4.80
CA ASP A 126 10.25 -21.31 -3.69
C ASP A 126 9.95 -20.18 -2.72
N ASP A 127 10.91 -19.26 -2.49
CA ASP A 127 10.68 -18.08 -1.63
C ASP A 127 9.60 -17.16 -2.21
N PHE A 128 9.59 -16.96 -3.53
CA PHE A 128 8.55 -16.21 -4.22
C PHE A 128 7.20 -16.94 -4.22
N TRP A 129 7.21 -18.24 -4.51
CA TRP A 129 6.02 -19.08 -4.46
C TRP A 129 5.37 -19.01 -3.08
N TRP A 130 6.16 -19.17 -2.02
CA TRP A 130 5.69 -19.11 -0.64
C TRP A 130 5.19 -17.72 -0.27
N SER A 131 5.92 -16.66 -0.64
CA SER A 131 5.56 -15.28 -0.33
C SER A 131 4.26 -14.85 -0.99
N TRP A 132 4.06 -15.22 -2.25
CA TRP A 132 2.81 -14.91 -2.95
C TRP A 132 1.63 -15.74 -2.44
N ARG A 133 1.87 -16.98 -2.04
CA ARG A 133 0.87 -17.78 -1.31
C ARG A 133 0.48 -17.10 0.00
N ARG A 134 1.46 -16.60 0.77
CA ARG A 134 1.21 -15.84 2.00
C ARG A 134 0.43 -14.55 1.72
N THR A 135 0.81 -13.77 0.72
CA THR A 135 0.11 -12.53 0.32
C THR A 135 -1.36 -12.80 -0.05
N LEU A 136 -1.62 -13.88 -0.77
CA LEU A 136 -2.96 -14.31 -1.17
C LEU A 136 -3.76 -14.98 -0.06
N HIS A 137 -3.13 -15.42 1.01
CA HIS A 137 -3.84 -16.12 2.07
C HIS A 137 -4.82 -15.18 2.80
N PRO A 138 -6.10 -15.56 2.99
CA PRO A 138 -7.13 -14.68 3.56
C PRO A 138 -6.76 -14.08 4.92
N GLU A 139 -6.10 -14.86 5.80
CA GLU A 139 -5.70 -14.40 7.13
C GLU A 139 -4.53 -13.41 7.13
N THR A 140 -3.76 -13.32 6.04
CA THR A 140 -2.73 -12.29 5.91
C THR A 140 -3.36 -10.91 5.85
N GLY A 141 -4.53 -10.78 5.20
CA GLY A 141 -5.23 -9.51 5.10
C GLY A 141 -4.45 -8.47 4.27
N SER A 142 -3.65 -8.91 3.30
CA SER A 142 -2.88 -8.03 2.43
C SER A 142 -3.81 -7.13 1.61
N LYS A 143 -3.58 -5.81 1.69
CA LYS A 143 -4.36 -4.83 0.92
C LYS A 143 -4.04 -4.84 -0.57
N TYR A 144 -2.93 -5.47 -0.96
CA TYR A 144 -2.48 -5.61 -2.34
C TYR A 144 -2.63 -7.05 -2.89
N ALA A 145 -3.31 -7.96 -2.17
CA ALA A 145 -3.56 -9.32 -2.66
C ALA A 145 -4.25 -9.33 -4.04
N TYR A 146 -5.13 -8.36 -4.31
CA TYR A 146 -5.83 -8.21 -5.58
C TYR A 146 -4.89 -8.02 -6.79
N GLN A 147 -3.69 -7.47 -6.59
CA GLN A 147 -2.68 -7.32 -7.64
C GLN A 147 -2.18 -8.69 -8.17
N LEU A 148 -2.32 -9.74 -7.38
CA LEU A 148 -2.05 -11.11 -7.82
C LEU A 148 -3.26 -11.81 -8.46
N HIS A 149 -4.46 -11.20 -8.47
CA HIS A 149 -5.65 -11.82 -9.06
C HIS A 149 -5.58 -11.96 -10.60
N TYR A 150 -4.61 -11.34 -11.23
CA TYR A 150 -4.27 -11.61 -12.63
C TYR A 150 -3.72 -13.02 -12.86
N ILE A 151 -3.26 -13.70 -11.82
CA ILE A 151 -2.76 -15.07 -11.86
C ILE A 151 -3.93 -16.05 -11.78
N VAL A 152 -3.89 -17.12 -12.58
CA VAL A 152 -4.91 -18.18 -12.58
C VAL A 152 -5.14 -18.71 -11.17
N GLY A 153 -6.40 -18.78 -10.73
CA GLY A 153 -6.80 -19.35 -9.43
C GLY A 153 -6.46 -18.50 -8.20
N ALA A 154 -5.73 -17.39 -8.36
CA ALA A 154 -5.28 -16.59 -7.23
C ALA A 154 -6.44 -15.88 -6.50
N LYS A 155 -7.44 -15.38 -7.25
CA LYS A 155 -8.63 -14.76 -6.67
C LYS A 155 -9.43 -15.77 -5.84
N GLU A 156 -9.68 -16.95 -6.39
CA GLU A 156 -10.43 -18.02 -5.73
C GLU A 156 -9.73 -18.47 -4.43
N TYR A 157 -8.41 -18.55 -4.44
CA TYR A 157 -7.61 -18.84 -3.25
C TYR A 157 -7.74 -17.72 -2.22
N ASN A 158 -7.56 -16.46 -2.64
CA ASN A 158 -7.59 -15.29 -1.74
C ASN A 158 -8.94 -15.13 -1.03
N VAL A 159 -10.06 -15.36 -1.72
CA VAL A 159 -11.41 -15.25 -1.13
C VAL A 159 -11.94 -16.59 -0.58
N ALA A 160 -11.11 -17.62 -0.51
CA ALA A 160 -11.44 -18.96 -0.01
C ALA A 160 -12.69 -19.57 -0.71
N THR A 161 -12.79 -19.41 -2.02
CA THR A 161 -13.91 -19.97 -2.80
C THR A 161 -13.62 -21.40 -3.18
N VAL A 162 -14.39 -22.33 -2.62
CA VAL A 162 -14.32 -23.76 -2.89
C VAL A 162 -15.69 -24.34 -3.25
N LYS A 163 -15.71 -25.34 -4.12
CA LYS A 163 -16.90 -26.09 -4.53
C LYS A 163 -16.64 -27.59 -4.51
N GLU A 164 -17.69 -28.39 -4.53
CA GLU A 164 -17.60 -29.86 -4.57
C GLU A 164 -16.79 -30.32 -5.79
N GLY A 165 -15.89 -31.26 -5.57
CA GLY A 165 -14.94 -31.75 -6.56
C GLY A 165 -13.60 -31.03 -6.59
N ASP A 166 -13.46 -29.87 -5.96
CA ASP A 166 -12.19 -29.14 -5.94
C ASP A 166 -11.12 -29.87 -5.13
N ALA A 167 -9.87 -29.76 -5.59
CA ALA A 167 -8.71 -30.05 -4.77
C ALA A 167 -8.59 -28.92 -3.71
N VAL A 168 -8.48 -29.32 -2.44
CA VAL A 168 -8.44 -28.38 -1.31
C VAL A 168 -7.30 -28.68 -0.37
N GLU A 169 -6.84 -27.63 0.30
CA GLU A 169 -6.00 -27.70 1.48
C GLU A 169 -6.81 -27.25 2.70
N VAL A 170 -6.72 -28.04 3.77
CA VAL A 170 -7.37 -27.77 5.04
C VAL A 170 -6.31 -27.37 6.05
N GLU A 171 -6.37 -26.14 6.51
CA GLU A 171 -5.46 -25.62 7.53
C GLU A 171 -5.99 -26.00 8.91
N LEU A 172 -5.23 -26.82 9.66
CA LEU A 172 -5.58 -27.25 11.00
C LEU A 172 -4.95 -26.32 12.04
N ALA A 173 -5.72 -25.95 13.06
CA ALA A 173 -5.17 -25.25 14.23
C ALA A 173 -4.29 -26.22 15.03
N ASP A 174 -3.00 -25.95 15.12
CA ASP A 174 -2.17 -26.63 16.12
C ASP A 174 -2.61 -26.16 17.51
N ARG A 175 -2.89 -27.13 18.39
CA ARG A 175 -3.42 -26.86 19.74
C ARG A 175 -2.39 -26.23 20.69
N ARG A 176 -1.12 -26.12 20.28
CA ARG A 176 -0.02 -25.79 21.19
C ARG A 176 0.36 -24.32 21.23
N ASP A 177 0.07 -23.55 20.18
CA ASP A 177 0.46 -22.13 20.15
C ASP A 177 -0.50 -21.29 19.29
N PRO A 178 -1.31 -20.39 19.90
CA PRO A 178 -2.14 -19.45 19.16
C PRO A 178 -1.32 -18.36 18.43
N LEU A 179 0.00 -18.26 18.69
CA LEU A 179 0.92 -17.31 18.08
C LEU A 179 1.76 -17.92 16.96
N GLN A 180 1.44 -19.16 16.52
CA GLN A 180 2.21 -19.80 15.46
C GLN A 180 2.20 -18.99 14.15
N PRO A 181 3.39 -18.93 13.48
CA PRO A 181 3.54 -18.26 12.21
C PRO A 181 2.74 -18.94 11.10
N PHE A 182 2.44 -18.18 10.05
CA PHE A 182 1.75 -18.66 8.85
C PHE A 182 2.60 -19.65 8.03
N PRO A 183 2.03 -20.78 7.57
CA PRO A 183 0.72 -21.34 7.93
C PRO A 183 0.68 -21.82 9.39
N ARG A 184 -0.41 -21.52 10.11
CA ARG A 184 -0.52 -21.72 11.55
C ARG A 184 -0.67 -23.17 12.01
N GLY A 185 -0.58 -24.12 11.13
CA GLY A 185 -0.80 -25.51 11.48
C GLY A 185 -0.48 -26.49 10.38
N THR A 186 -0.75 -27.77 10.64
CA THR A 186 -0.61 -28.83 9.66
C THR A 186 -1.64 -28.62 8.55
N MET A 187 -1.18 -28.69 7.31
CA MET A 187 -2.04 -28.63 6.12
C MET A 187 -2.38 -30.06 5.68
N ASN A 188 -3.67 -30.38 5.69
CA ASN A 188 -4.17 -31.59 5.06
C ASN A 188 -4.64 -31.27 3.65
N ARG A 189 -4.39 -32.19 2.70
CA ARG A 189 -4.79 -32.03 1.30
C ARG A 189 -5.73 -33.14 0.89
N GLY A 190 -6.76 -32.80 0.14
CA GLY A 190 -7.75 -33.76 -0.33
C GLY A 190 -8.65 -33.22 -1.43
N THR A 191 -9.71 -33.96 -1.71
CA THR A 191 -10.78 -33.55 -2.62
C THR A 191 -12.04 -33.25 -1.83
N LEU A 192 -12.61 -32.08 -2.02
CA LEU A 192 -13.84 -31.66 -1.35
C LEU A 192 -15.03 -32.45 -1.90
N LYS A 193 -15.63 -33.30 -1.08
CA LYS A 193 -16.80 -34.14 -1.46
C LYS A 193 -18.10 -33.39 -1.32
N SER A 194 -18.28 -32.64 -0.24
CA SER A 194 -19.47 -31.81 -0.01
C SER A 194 -19.23 -30.68 0.96
N ILE A 195 -20.06 -29.63 0.85
CA ILE A 195 -20.14 -28.53 1.79
C ILE A 195 -21.58 -28.46 2.31
N HIS A 196 -21.74 -28.68 3.60
CA HIS A 196 -23.05 -28.57 4.24
C HIS A 196 -23.16 -27.19 4.91
N ARG A 197 -24.10 -26.39 4.44
CA ARG A 197 -24.36 -25.04 4.90
C ARG A 197 -25.71 -24.99 5.62
N PRO A 198 -25.79 -24.41 6.82
CA PRO A 198 -27.10 -24.11 7.42
C PRO A 198 -27.83 -23.08 6.54
N PRO A 199 -29.15 -22.93 6.70
CA PRO A 199 -29.91 -21.90 6.00
C PRO A 199 -29.23 -20.53 6.11
N GLU A 200 -29.21 -19.81 5.00
CA GLU A 200 -28.62 -18.48 4.96
C GLU A 200 -29.34 -17.53 5.94
N PRO A 201 -28.61 -16.77 6.75
CA PRO A 201 -29.23 -15.88 7.71
C PRO A 201 -29.98 -14.76 7.00
N VAL A 202 -31.20 -14.49 7.44
CA VAL A 202 -31.93 -13.31 7.00
C VAL A 202 -31.31 -12.08 7.65
N ILE A 203 -30.70 -11.24 6.85
CA ILE A 203 -30.10 -9.97 7.30
C ILE A 203 -31.19 -8.89 7.20
N PRO A 204 -31.61 -8.27 8.31
CA PRO A 204 -32.64 -7.24 8.27
C PRO A 204 -32.22 -6.05 7.39
N GLU A 205 -33.18 -5.47 6.71
CA GLU A 205 -32.96 -4.25 5.91
C GLU A 205 -32.49 -3.11 6.83
N GLY A 206 -31.45 -2.37 6.44
CA GLY A 206 -30.84 -1.32 7.27
C GLY A 206 -29.77 -1.79 8.27
N THR A 207 -29.41 -3.09 8.25
CA THR A 207 -28.25 -3.58 9.05
C THR A 207 -26.96 -2.95 8.53
N ASP A 208 -26.14 -2.42 9.43
CA ASP A 208 -24.80 -1.90 9.11
C ASP A 208 -23.85 -3.00 8.59
N ASP A 209 -22.80 -2.61 7.87
CA ASP A 209 -21.93 -3.55 7.19
C ASP A 209 -21.06 -4.37 8.15
N ASP A 210 -20.68 -3.82 9.30
CA ASP A 210 -19.98 -4.55 10.36
C ASP A 210 -20.84 -5.68 10.91
N ARG A 211 -22.11 -5.39 11.18
CA ARG A 211 -23.07 -6.38 11.67
C ARG A 211 -23.38 -7.43 10.59
N LYS A 212 -23.52 -7.03 9.32
CA LYS A 212 -23.63 -7.97 8.19
C LYS A 212 -22.42 -8.89 8.10
N SER A 213 -21.21 -8.32 8.20
CA SER A 213 -19.96 -9.06 8.17
C SER A 213 -19.88 -10.08 9.32
N ARG A 214 -20.24 -9.69 10.53
CA ARG A 214 -20.30 -10.59 11.71
C ARG A 214 -21.32 -11.71 11.52
N ILE A 215 -22.54 -11.41 11.06
CA ILE A 215 -23.58 -12.40 10.80
C ILE A 215 -23.09 -13.43 9.76
N ASN A 216 -22.48 -12.96 8.66
CA ASN A 216 -21.95 -13.84 7.63
C ASN A 216 -20.75 -14.66 8.13
N SER A 217 -19.88 -14.08 8.94
CA SER A 217 -18.76 -14.77 9.57
C SER A 217 -19.24 -15.88 10.50
N ASP A 218 -20.21 -15.58 11.37
CA ASP A 218 -20.79 -16.56 12.30
C ASP A 218 -21.54 -17.67 11.56
N TRP A 219 -22.20 -17.35 10.46
CA TRP A 219 -22.84 -18.35 9.60
C TRP A 219 -21.80 -19.26 8.94
N LYS A 220 -20.73 -18.71 8.36
CA LYS A 220 -19.65 -19.49 7.74
C LYS A 220 -18.90 -20.38 8.74
N ARG A 221 -18.82 -20.00 10.01
CA ARG A 221 -18.23 -20.83 11.09
C ARG A 221 -19.00 -22.14 11.31
N GLN A 222 -20.26 -22.19 10.93
CA GLN A 222 -21.15 -23.36 11.09
C GLN A 222 -21.07 -24.32 9.89
N TRP A 223 -20.33 -23.96 8.81
CA TRP A 223 -20.21 -24.82 7.64
C TRP A 223 -19.43 -26.07 7.98
N VAL A 224 -19.86 -27.20 7.38
CA VAL A 224 -19.20 -28.49 7.52
C VAL A 224 -18.66 -28.90 6.14
N TYR A 225 -17.38 -29.17 6.10
CA TYR A 225 -16.66 -29.59 4.90
C TYR A 225 -16.34 -31.08 5.00
N VAL A 226 -16.69 -31.86 3.99
CA VAL A 226 -16.37 -33.27 3.89
C VAL A 226 -15.27 -33.41 2.84
N VAL A 227 -14.09 -33.89 3.27
CA VAL A 227 -12.90 -33.95 2.43
C VAL A 227 -12.42 -35.42 2.36
N ASP A 228 -12.09 -35.88 1.15
CA ASP A 228 -11.44 -37.16 0.92
C ASP A 228 -9.92 -36.95 0.89
N GLU A 229 -9.24 -37.45 1.90
CA GLU A 229 -7.79 -37.43 2.04
C GLU A 229 -7.23 -38.81 1.72
N ALA A 230 -6.79 -39.02 0.49
CA ALA A 230 -6.20 -40.30 0.02
C ALA A 230 -7.09 -41.55 0.30
N GLY A 231 -8.41 -41.41 0.08
CA GLY A 231 -9.38 -42.51 0.30
C GLY A 231 -9.96 -42.55 1.73
N GLN A 232 -9.55 -41.65 2.61
CA GLN A 232 -10.14 -41.49 3.93
C GLN A 232 -11.00 -40.21 3.99
N THR A 233 -12.29 -40.40 4.22
CA THR A 233 -13.19 -39.28 4.38
C THR A 233 -13.04 -38.66 5.76
N ARG A 234 -12.72 -37.35 5.82
CA ARG A 234 -12.67 -36.54 7.04
C ARG A 234 -13.65 -35.38 6.96
N THR A 235 -14.07 -34.92 8.13
CA THR A 235 -15.07 -33.86 8.26
C THR A 235 -14.51 -32.73 9.10
N TYR A 236 -14.62 -31.50 8.57
CA TYR A 236 -14.02 -30.31 9.16
C TYR A 236 -15.02 -29.19 9.36
N ALA A 237 -14.83 -28.38 10.41
CA ALA A 237 -15.52 -27.12 10.62
C ALA A 237 -14.62 -26.09 11.31
N LYS A 238 -14.83 -24.81 11.03
CA LYS A 238 -14.13 -23.72 11.75
C LYS A 238 -14.50 -23.68 13.22
N ASP A 239 -15.78 -23.91 13.53
CA ASP A 239 -16.29 -24.04 14.89
C ASP A 239 -17.12 -25.34 15.03
N PRO A 240 -16.51 -26.45 15.48
CA PRO A 240 -17.21 -27.72 15.66
C PRO A 240 -18.42 -27.65 16.61
N ALA A 241 -18.39 -26.77 17.61
CA ALA A 241 -19.50 -26.60 18.54
C ALA A 241 -20.70 -25.91 17.87
N ALA A 242 -20.44 -24.83 17.14
CA ALA A 242 -21.46 -24.12 16.38
C ALA A 242 -22.04 -25.02 15.25
N ALA A 243 -21.18 -25.75 14.56
CA ALA A 243 -21.58 -26.70 13.51
C ALA A 243 -22.50 -27.81 14.06
N ARG A 244 -22.16 -28.43 15.21
CA ARG A 244 -23.02 -29.43 15.88
C ARG A 244 -24.37 -28.85 16.32
N LYS A 245 -24.40 -27.60 16.79
CA LYS A 245 -25.64 -26.91 17.16
C LYS A 245 -26.53 -26.67 15.93
N ALA A 246 -25.94 -26.24 14.82
CA ALA A 246 -26.65 -26.03 13.56
C ALA A 246 -27.09 -27.36 12.90
N ALA A 247 -26.38 -28.44 13.13
CA ALA A 247 -26.60 -29.75 12.53
C ALA A 247 -27.92 -30.43 12.93
N LYS A 248 -28.58 -30.00 13.99
CA LYS A 248 -29.97 -30.39 14.26
C LYS A 248 -30.91 -30.04 13.09
N LEU A 249 -30.50 -29.10 12.22
CA LEU A 249 -31.16 -28.70 10.99
C LEU A 249 -30.62 -29.44 9.74
N LEU A 250 -29.56 -30.27 9.90
CA LEU A 250 -28.81 -30.94 8.83
C LEU A 250 -28.82 -32.45 9.02
N ALA A 251 -29.98 -33.05 9.26
CA ALA A 251 -30.23 -34.42 9.61
C ALA A 251 -29.43 -35.55 8.85
N PRO A 252 -29.00 -35.38 7.57
CA PRO A 252 -28.21 -36.41 6.88
C PRO A 252 -26.75 -36.55 7.36
N LEU A 253 -26.27 -35.61 8.20
CA LEU A 253 -24.87 -35.53 8.63
C LEU A 253 -24.56 -36.16 10.00
N ALA A 254 -25.54 -36.66 10.70
CA ALA A 254 -25.40 -37.14 12.10
C ALA A 254 -24.17 -38.08 12.34
N PRO A 255 -23.83 -39.05 11.46
CA PRO A 255 -22.66 -39.89 11.66
C PRO A 255 -21.30 -39.17 11.45
N ALA A 256 -21.27 -38.14 10.64
CA ALA A 256 -20.04 -37.36 10.35
C ALA A 256 -19.71 -36.33 11.45
N LEU A 257 -20.68 -35.96 12.25
CA LEU A 257 -20.53 -34.93 13.29
C LEU A 257 -19.83 -35.41 14.55
N ASP A 258 -19.81 -36.72 14.79
CA ASP A 258 -19.12 -37.33 15.95
C ASP A 258 -17.59 -37.17 15.83
N LYS A 259 -17.06 -37.17 14.60
CA LYS A 259 -15.63 -37.04 14.27
C LYS A 259 -15.27 -35.73 13.59
N LEU A 260 -15.92 -34.64 13.98
CA LEU A 260 -15.72 -33.32 13.38
C LEU A 260 -14.42 -32.70 13.88
N ASP A 261 -13.45 -32.58 13.00
CA ASP A 261 -12.17 -31.90 13.28
C ASP A 261 -12.27 -30.39 13.12
N ARG A 262 -11.55 -29.66 13.95
CA ARG A 262 -11.47 -28.21 13.86
C ARG A 262 -10.45 -27.80 12.80
N CYS A 263 -10.86 -26.95 11.85
CA CYS A 263 -9.96 -26.29 10.91
C CYS A 263 -9.97 -24.77 11.10
N LEU A 264 -8.90 -24.11 10.65
CA LEU A 264 -8.84 -22.64 10.52
C LEU A 264 -9.51 -22.23 9.22
N GLN A 265 -9.10 -22.85 8.11
CA GLN A 265 -9.56 -22.55 6.76
C GLN A 265 -9.68 -23.83 5.93
N VAL A 266 -10.55 -23.80 4.91
CA VAL A 266 -10.54 -24.71 3.77
C VAL A 266 -10.37 -23.86 2.52
N LEU A 267 -9.27 -24.06 1.83
CA LEU A 267 -8.83 -23.25 0.69
C LEU A 267 -8.71 -24.13 -0.56
N PRO A 268 -8.78 -23.59 -1.77
CA PRO A 268 -8.28 -24.29 -2.94
C PRO A 268 -6.84 -24.78 -2.70
N ASP A 269 -6.47 -25.95 -3.19
CA ASP A 269 -5.08 -26.43 -3.12
C ASP A 269 -4.18 -25.50 -3.94
N PHE A 270 -3.35 -24.69 -3.28
CA PHE A 270 -2.55 -23.64 -3.93
C PHE A 270 -1.67 -24.22 -5.05
N GLU A 271 -1.00 -25.32 -4.78
CA GLU A 271 -0.08 -25.95 -5.71
C GLU A 271 -0.76 -26.44 -7.00
N LYS A 272 -2.02 -26.91 -6.89
CA LYS A 272 -2.78 -27.44 -8.03
C LYS A 272 -3.60 -26.40 -8.76
N THR A 273 -4.08 -25.38 -8.07
CA THR A 273 -5.09 -24.47 -8.60
C THR A 273 -4.54 -23.09 -8.95
N VAL A 274 -3.48 -22.65 -8.25
CA VAL A 274 -2.90 -21.32 -8.52
C VAL A 274 -1.77 -21.42 -9.55
N GLY A 275 -1.79 -20.54 -10.52
CA GLY A 275 -0.88 -20.50 -11.64
C GLY A 275 0.54 -20.03 -11.31
N VAL A 276 1.06 -20.34 -10.12
CA VAL A 276 2.44 -20.04 -9.72
C VAL A 276 3.14 -21.34 -9.37
N LYS A 277 4.28 -21.60 -10.00
CA LYS A 277 5.06 -22.83 -9.75
C LYS A 277 6.55 -22.52 -9.65
N ALA A 278 7.19 -23.06 -8.61
CA ALA A 278 8.63 -23.09 -8.49
C ALA A 278 9.15 -24.39 -9.12
N GLU A 279 10.02 -24.29 -10.11
CA GLU A 279 10.60 -25.41 -10.85
C GLU A 279 12.14 -25.28 -10.84
N GLY A 280 12.75 -25.67 -9.73
CA GLY A 280 14.18 -25.51 -9.49
C GLY A 280 14.57 -24.02 -9.46
N GLN A 281 15.37 -23.57 -10.43
CA GLN A 281 15.77 -22.16 -10.54
C GLN A 281 14.77 -21.29 -11.32
N LYS A 282 13.57 -21.77 -11.59
CA LYS A 282 12.56 -21.05 -12.36
C LYS A 282 11.31 -20.83 -11.56
N LEU A 283 10.75 -19.63 -11.67
CA LEU A 283 9.39 -19.33 -11.26
C LEU A 283 8.52 -19.20 -12.50
N VAL A 284 7.56 -20.09 -12.66
CA VAL A 284 6.61 -20.08 -13.77
C VAL A 284 5.30 -19.48 -13.29
N VAL A 285 4.81 -18.44 -13.97
CA VAL A 285 3.58 -17.72 -13.62
C VAL A 285 2.62 -17.74 -14.79
N LYS A 286 1.43 -18.29 -14.58
CA LYS A 286 0.35 -18.34 -15.58
C LYS A 286 -0.74 -17.34 -15.25
N LEU A 287 -0.99 -16.42 -16.16
CA LEU A 287 -2.02 -15.39 -16.03
C LEU A 287 -3.36 -15.83 -16.60
N THR A 288 -4.44 -15.28 -16.08
CA THR A 288 -5.82 -15.47 -16.57
C THR A 288 -5.99 -14.91 -17.98
N SER A 289 -5.32 -13.79 -18.26
CA SER A 289 -5.31 -13.09 -19.54
C SER A 289 -3.95 -12.44 -19.78
N ARG A 290 -3.71 -11.96 -20.99
CA ARG A 290 -2.56 -11.13 -21.27
C ARG A 290 -2.62 -9.85 -20.43
N THR A 291 -1.57 -9.59 -19.64
CA THR A 291 -1.50 -8.43 -18.73
C THR A 291 -0.25 -7.62 -19.08
N PRO A 292 -0.37 -6.56 -19.90
CA PRO A 292 0.79 -5.82 -20.42
C PRO A 292 1.70 -5.20 -19.35
N PHE A 293 1.14 -4.88 -18.20
CA PHE A 293 1.85 -4.26 -17.06
C PHE A 293 2.31 -5.29 -16.00
N PHE A 294 2.24 -6.58 -16.29
CA PHE A 294 2.61 -7.61 -15.30
C PHE A 294 4.07 -7.51 -14.84
N THR A 295 4.98 -7.08 -15.73
CA THR A 295 6.38 -6.83 -15.37
C THR A 295 6.53 -5.70 -14.35
N ASP A 296 5.72 -4.67 -14.46
CA ASP A 296 5.71 -3.57 -13.50
C ASP A 296 5.11 -4.00 -12.15
N LEU A 297 4.08 -4.86 -12.18
CA LEU A 297 3.52 -5.45 -10.95
C LEU A 297 4.56 -6.25 -10.17
N VAL A 298 5.33 -7.12 -10.83
CA VAL A 298 6.36 -7.92 -10.13
C VAL A 298 7.60 -7.11 -9.72
N ALA A 299 7.70 -5.87 -10.18
CA ALA A 299 8.67 -4.88 -9.70
C ALA A 299 8.13 -4.02 -8.55
N PHE A 300 6.85 -4.15 -8.20
CA PHE A 300 6.18 -3.37 -7.16
C PHE A 300 6.38 -4.02 -5.78
N TYR A 301 6.75 -3.22 -4.80
CA TYR A 301 7.23 -3.69 -3.50
C TYR A 301 6.30 -4.62 -2.70
N PRO A 302 4.96 -4.57 -2.77
CA PRO A 302 4.11 -5.51 -2.04
C PRO A 302 4.24 -6.96 -2.50
N LEU A 303 4.79 -7.17 -3.70
CA LEU A 303 5.02 -8.49 -4.28
C LEU A 303 6.46 -8.99 -4.07
N TYR A 304 7.28 -8.26 -3.30
CA TYR A 304 8.62 -8.69 -2.96
C TYR A 304 8.59 -9.90 -2.01
N PRO A 305 9.57 -10.80 -2.11
CA PRO A 305 9.61 -11.99 -1.27
C PRO A 305 10.01 -11.64 0.15
N VAL A 306 9.53 -12.43 1.08
CA VAL A 306 10.00 -12.46 2.47
C VAL A 306 10.65 -13.82 2.74
N ASN A 307 11.61 -13.89 3.66
CA ASN A 307 12.27 -15.15 3.99
C ASN A 307 11.28 -16.09 4.71
N PRO A 308 10.91 -17.25 4.11
CA PRO A 308 9.90 -18.14 4.68
C PRO A 308 10.26 -18.65 6.07
N THR A 309 11.51 -19.05 6.27
CA THR A 309 12.00 -19.56 7.55
C THR A 309 11.90 -18.50 8.64
N CYS A 310 12.34 -17.26 8.34
CA CYS A 310 12.24 -16.14 9.27
C CYS A 310 10.78 -15.87 9.70
N VAL A 311 9.85 -15.85 8.72
CA VAL A 311 8.42 -15.64 9.03
C VAL A 311 7.84 -16.80 9.81
N GLN A 312 8.20 -18.05 9.48
CA GLN A 312 7.70 -19.25 10.16
C GLN A 312 8.23 -19.37 11.60
N ASP A 313 9.48 -19.01 11.85
CA ASP A 313 10.08 -19.13 13.18
C ASP A 313 9.59 -18.03 14.14
N HIS A 314 9.31 -16.85 13.64
CA HIS A 314 9.05 -15.68 14.50
C HIS A 314 7.61 -15.16 14.44
N GLY A 315 6.83 -15.48 13.41
CA GLY A 315 5.45 -15.02 13.24
C GLY A 315 5.31 -13.52 12.97
N SER A 316 4.12 -13.11 12.48
CA SER A 316 3.78 -11.70 12.31
C SER A 316 3.30 -11.09 13.63
N PRO A 317 3.68 -9.84 13.99
CA PRO A 317 4.62 -8.98 13.27
C PRO A 317 6.09 -9.16 13.68
N HIS A 318 6.42 -10.17 14.49
CA HIS A 318 7.71 -10.28 15.17
C HIS A 318 8.89 -10.59 14.25
N TRP A 319 8.65 -11.20 13.08
CA TRP A 319 9.67 -11.48 12.09
C TRP A 319 10.34 -10.19 11.54
N THR A 320 9.64 -9.02 11.63
CA THR A 320 10.18 -7.73 11.18
C THR A 320 11.07 -7.03 12.20
N ARG A 321 11.25 -7.61 13.40
CA ARG A 321 12.14 -7.05 14.42
C ARG A 321 13.59 -7.18 14.00
N ARG A 322 14.43 -6.24 14.48
CA ARG A 322 15.86 -6.20 14.18
C ARG A 322 16.57 -7.55 14.34
N GLU A 323 16.29 -8.22 15.43
CA GLU A 323 16.92 -9.49 15.81
C GLU A 323 16.50 -10.68 14.92
N ASN A 324 15.42 -10.53 14.18
CA ASN A 324 14.81 -11.63 13.40
C ASN A 324 14.89 -11.42 11.90
N ILE A 325 14.70 -10.17 11.44
CA ILE A 325 14.48 -9.85 10.02
C ILE A 325 15.62 -10.33 9.12
N VAL A 326 15.25 -11.10 8.12
CA VAL A 326 16.11 -11.53 7.01
C VAL A 326 15.58 -10.90 5.72
N SER A 327 16.40 -10.07 5.09
CA SER A 327 16.04 -9.29 3.90
C SER A 327 16.95 -9.63 2.72
N ASN A 328 16.56 -9.28 1.49
CA ASN A 328 17.31 -9.60 0.27
C ASN A 328 17.72 -8.37 -0.55
N GLY A 329 17.42 -7.16 -0.06
CA GLY A 329 17.72 -5.90 -0.74
C GLY A 329 19.14 -5.39 -0.55
N PRO A 330 19.45 -4.20 -1.10
CA PRO A 330 20.76 -3.57 -1.02
C PRO A 330 21.21 -3.20 0.41
N PHE A 331 20.25 -3.07 1.31
CA PHE A 331 20.50 -2.78 2.72
C PHE A 331 19.78 -3.79 3.61
N LYS A 332 20.22 -3.89 4.87
CA LYS A 332 19.57 -4.66 5.94
C LYS A 332 19.27 -3.75 7.12
N LEU A 333 18.26 -4.12 7.90
CA LEU A 333 17.85 -3.35 9.07
C LEU A 333 18.90 -3.46 10.18
N GLU A 334 19.44 -2.32 10.62
CA GLU A 334 20.28 -2.28 11.82
C GLU A 334 19.41 -2.09 13.07
N PHE A 335 18.48 -1.13 13.05
CA PHE A 335 17.45 -0.97 14.07
C PHE A 335 16.28 -0.09 13.57
N ARG A 336 15.16 -0.22 14.26
CA ARG A 336 14.01 0.67 14.18
C ARG A 336 13.72 1.23 15.56
N ARG A 337 13.75 2.55 15.69
CA ARG A 337 13.33 3.28 16.88
C ARG A 337 12.07 4.06 16.55
N ILE A 338 10.97 3.70 17.20
CA ILE A 338 9.67 4.33 16.99
C ILE A 338 9.76 5.82 17.31
N ARG A 339 9.20 6.68 16.44
CA ARG A 339 9.22 8.14 16.52
C ARG A 339 10.62 8.77 16.48
N ASP A 340 11.60 8.05 16.01
CA ASP A 340 12.96 8.56 15.79
C ASP A 340 13.41 8.22 14.37
N ARG A 341 13.85 6.98 14.13
CA ARG A 341 14.42 6.59 12.84
C ARG A 341 14.43 5.09 12.59
N ILE A 342 14.56 4.75 11.32
CA ILE A 342 14.99 3.44 10.86
C ILE A 342 16.42 3.59 10.34
N ARG A 343 17.37 2.82 10.91
CA ARG A 343 18.73 2.73 10.40
C ARG A 343 18.90 1.47 9.59
N MET A 344 19.40 1.66 8.38
CA MET A 344 19.74 0.59 7.44
C MET A 344 21.25 0.61 7.19
N VAL A 345 21.85 -0.57 7.09
CA VAL A 345 23.26 -0.74 6.74
C VAL A 345 23.39 -1.56 5.47
N LYS A 346 24.46 -1.33 4.72
CA LYS A 346 24.74 -2.05 3.49
C LYS A 346 24.69 -3.57 3.73
N ASN A 347 24.00 -4.27 2.82
CA ASN A 347 23.94 -5.73 2.80
C ASN A 347 25.07 -6.26 1.89
N GLU A 348 26.11 -6.82 2.48
CA GLU A 348 27.26 -7.34 1.73
C GLU A 348 26.92 -8.63 0.95
N HIS A 349 25.83 -9.33 1.31
CA HIS A 349 25.33 -10.52 0.59
C HIS A 349 24.42 -10.17 -0.59
N TYR A 350 24.07 -8.89 -0.77
CA TYR A 350 23.24 -8.46 -1.89
C TYR A 350 23.97 -8.74 -3.22
N TRP A 351 23.26 -9.35 -4.17
CA TRP A 351 23.83 -9.80 -5.45
C TRP A 351 24.59 -8.70 -6.23
N ASP A 352 24.19 -7.44 -6.06
CA ASP A 352 24.82 -6.27 -6.68
C ASP A 352 25.45 -5.32 -5.63
N ALA A 353 25.98 -5.87 -4.55
CA ALA A 353 26.56 -5.11 -3.46
C ALA A 353 27.70 -4.17 -3.93
N ALA A 354 28.41 -4.52 -4.99
CA ALA A 354 29.49 -3.70 -5.55
C ALA A 354 29.00 -2.34 -6.07
N SER A 355 27.75 -2.24 -6.54
CA SER A 355 27.15 -1.00 -7.03
C SER A 355 26.71 -0.08 -5.88
N VAL A 356 26.42 -0.61 -4.69
CA VAL A 356 25.93 0.14 -3.54
C VAL A 356 27.06 0.92 -2.88
N LYS A 357 26.94 2.25 -2.84
CA LYS A 357 28.01 3.13 -2.31
C LYS A 357 27.80 3.52 -0.85
N LEU A 358 26.56 3.72 -0.43
CA LEU A 358 26.22 4.06 0.95
C LEU A 358 26.43 2.85 1.87
N LYS A 359 26.99 3.09 3.05
CA LYS A 359 27.18 2.08 4.09
C LYS A 359 26.09 2.14 5.14
N VAL A 360 25.68 3.35 5.53
CA VAL A 360 24.69 3.61 6.58
C VAL A 360 23.70 4.65 6.10
N ILE A 361 22.41 4.37 6.28
CA ILE A 361 21.30 5.26 5.97
C ILE A 361 20.42 5.42 7.19
N ASP A 362 20.04 6.67 7.50
CA ASP A 362 19.00 7.00 8.48
C ASP A 362 17.76 7.56 7.78
N ALA A 363 16.63 6.87 7.92
CA ALA A 363 15.30 7.35 7.54
C ALA A 363 14.60 7.89 8.79
N LEU A 364 14.41 9.21 8.89
CA LEU A 364 13.90 9.88 10.08
C LEU A 364 12.36 10.01 10.03
N ALA A 365 11.69 9.76 11.15
CA ALA A 365 10.26 9.99 11.32
C ALA A 365 10.02 11.44 11.78
N VAL A 366 9.96 12.39 10.83
CA VAL A 366 9.74 13.82 11.11
C VAL A 366 8.35 14.21 10.64
N LYS A 367 7.44 14.55 11.56
CA LYS A 367 6.06 14.92 11.21
C LYS A 367 5.89 16.39 10.76
N GLY A 368 6.73 17.27 11.26
CA GLY A 368 6.57 18.71 11.05
C GLY A 368 7.31 19.18 9.81
N GLU A 369 6.60 19.73 8.81
CA GLU A 369 7.17 20.29 7.59
C GLU A 369 8.22 21.38 7.87
N THR A 370 7.95 22.26 8.85
CA THR A 370 8.91 23.29 9.30
C THR A 370 10.14 22.67 9.95
N THR A 371 9.97 21.63 10.74
CA THR A 371 11.08 20.90 11.36
C THR A 371 11.96 20.25 10.30
N SER A 372 11.35 19.55 9.34
CA SER A 372 12.06 18.94 8.22
C SER A 372 12.87 19.95 7.42
N LEU A 373 12.24 21.08 7.04
CA LEU A 373 12.93 22.15 6.33
C LEU A 373 14.11 22.70 7.14
N ASN A 374 13.94 22.97 8.43
CA ASN A 374 15.03 23.48 9.29
C ASN A 374 16.16 22.46 9.42
N MET A 375 15.87 21.18 9.56
CA MET A 375 16.89 20.12 9.58
C MET A 375 17.68 20.09 8.27
N TYR A 376 17.01 20.25 7.13
CA TYR A 376 17.65 20.36 5.82
C TYR A 376 18.57 21.59 5.72
N LEU A 377 18.07 22.76 6.06
CA LEU A 377 18.82 24.02 6.01
C LEU A 377 20.05 24.02 6.93
N ASN A 378 19.96 23.31 8.06
CA ASN A 378 21.07 23.12 8.99
C ASN A 378 22.01 21.95 8.62
N GLY A 379 21.80 21.27 7.48
CA GLY A 379 22.62 20.16 7.02
C GLY A 379 22.51 18.88 7.85
N GLN A 380 21.45 18.73 8.65
CA GLN A 380 21.19 17.55 9.47
C GLN A 380 20.59 16.40 8.66
N ILE A 381 19.94 16.70 7.54
CA ILE A 381 19.43 15.73 6.56
C ILE A 381 19.90 16.09 5.16
N ASP A 382 20.07 15.08 4.33
CA ASP A 382 20.52 15.18 2.95
C ASP A 382 19.37 15.34 1.97
N TRP A 383 18.21 14.80 2.33
CA TRP A 383 17.00 14.81 1.53
C TRP A 383 15.80 15.06 2.43
N SER A 384 15.03 16.11 2.10
CA SER A 384 13.74 16.39 2.70
C SER A 384 12.63 16.11 1.70
N THR A 385 11.65 15.32 2.12
CA THR A 385 10.48 14.93 1.32
C THR A 385 9.28 15.86 1.53
N GLN A 386 9.36 16.77 2.50
CA GLN A 386 8.28 17.68 2.86
C GLN A 386 8.80 19.04 3.33
N MET A 387 8.03 20.08 3.02
CA MET A 387 8.32 21.47 3.42
C MET A 387 7.04 22.28 3.45
N PRO A 388 6.97 23.36 4.27
CA PRO A 388 5.81 24.23 4.30
C PRO A 388 5.52 24.83 2.94
N VAL A 389 4.28 24.78 2.51
CA VAL A 389 3.83 25.27 1.20
C VAL A 389 4.18 26.73 1.00
N SER A 390 4.09 27.55 2.05
CA SER A 390 4.45 28.99 2.04
C SER A 390 5.90 29.25 1.66
N THR A 391 6.81 28.29 1.86
CA THR A 391 8.23 28.43 1.57
C THR A 391 8.60 28.08 0.12
N ILE A 392 7.73 27.40 -0.63
CA ILE A 392 8.02 26.90 -1.98
C ILE A 392 8.49 28.01 -2.95
N PRO A 393 7.87 29.21 -3.01
CA PRO A 393 8.36 30.27 -3.89
C PRO A 393 9.80 30.71 -3.58
N LEU A 394 10.17 30.76 -2.29
CA LEU A 394 11.51 31.07 -1.84
C LEU A 394 12.50 29.96 -2.23
N LEU A 395 12.12 28.69 -2.00
CA LEU A 395 12.94 27.53 -2.33
C LEU A 395 13.21 27.43 -3.85
N LYS A 396 12.23 27.71 -4.69
CA LYS A 396 12.39 27.78 -6.16
C LYS A 396 13.38 28.86 -6.57
N LYS A 397 13.45 29.97 -5.84
CA LYS A 397 14.35 31.08 -6.14
C LYS A 397 15.75 30.88 -5.58
N ASP A 398 15.86 30.62 -4.28
CA ASP A 398 17.14 30.69 -3.55
C ASP A 398 17.85 29.33 -3.49
N TYR A 399 17.11 28.22 -3.67
CA TYR A 399 17.61 26.84 -3.68
C TYR A 399 17.34 26.12 -4.99
N ALA A 400 17.29 26.85 -6.12
CA ALA A 400 16.90 26.33 -7.43
C ALA A 400 17.72 25.09 -7.88
N ASN A 401 18.98 24.97 -7.47
CA ASN A 401 19.85 23.83 -7.76
C ASN A 401 19.70 22.66 -6.78
N GLN A 402 18.89 22.81 -5.75
CA GLN A 402 18.64 21.81 -4.70
C GLN A 402 17.16 21.39 -4.67
N PHE A 403 16.27 22.31 -5.05
CA PHE A 403 14.84 22.07 -5.08
C PHE A 403 14.45 21.33 -6.38
N ARG A 404 14.01 20.10 -6.22
CA ARG A 404 13.58 19.23 -7.32
C ARG A 404 12.08 19.11 -7.31
N PHE A 405 11.47 19.38 -8.44
CA PHE A 405 10.02 19.27 -8.62
C PHE A 405 9.74 18.78 -10.04
N GLY A 406 8.67 18.01 -10.21
CA GLY A 406 8.26 17.49 -11.52
C GLY A 406 6.86 16.88 -11.46
N PRO A 407 6.21 16.71 -12.62
CA PRO A 407 4.91 16.02 -12.64
C PRO A 407 5.04 14.60 -12.08
N GLU A 408 4.04 14.18 -11.33
CA GLU A 408 3.95 12.88 -10.68
C GLU A 408 2.67 12.19 -11.13
N LEU A 409 2.71 10.89 -11.39
CA LEU A 409 1.52 10.09 -11.65
C LEU A 409 0.75 9.88 -10.34
N THR A 410 0.27 10.98 -9.79
CA THR A 410 -0.43 11.01 -8.52
C THR A 410 -1.58 11.98 -8.58
N THR A 411 -2.72 11.54 -8.12
CA THR A 411 -3.90 12.39 -7.97
C THR A 411 -4.24 12.57 -6.50
N TYR A 412 -4.34 13.82 -6.09
CA TYR A 412 -4.89 14.22 -4.80
C TYR A 412 -6.39 14.40 -4.94
N PHE A 413 -7.17 13.71 -4.14
CA PHE A 413 -8.62 13.72 -4.22
C PHE A 413 -9.25 13.55 -2.84
N TYR A 414 -10.56 13.75 -2.75
CA TYR A 414 -11.36 13.35 -1.60
C TYR A 414 -12.24 12.18 -1.98
N ARG A 415 -12.30 11.16 -1.13
CA ARG A 415 -13.32 10.11 -1.16
C ARG A 415 -14.61 10.63 -0.58
N ILE A 416 -15.73 10.19 -1.10
CA ILE A 416 -17.06 10.41 -0.55
C ILE A 416 -17.62 9.06 -0.13
N ASN A 417 -18.01 8.93 1.12
CA ASN A 417 -18.67 7.74 1.62
C ASN A 417 -20.12 7.71 1.12
N VAL A 418 -20.36 6.95 0.04
CA VAL A 418 -21.68 6.88 -0.59
C VAL A 418 -22.69 6.05 0.22
N THR A 419 -22.28 5.43 1.32
CA THR A 419 -23.18 4.70 2.23
C THR A 419 -23.91 5.62 3.21
N ARG A 420 -23.43 6.86 3.40
CA ARG A 420 -24.09 7.89 4.20
C ARG A 420 -25.38 8.34 3.52
N SER A 421 -26.47 8.50 4.29
CA SER A 421 -27.81 8.76 3.77
C SER A 421 -27.90 9.94 2.80
N GLU A 422 -27.29 11.07 3.18
CA GLU A 422 -27.27 12.32 2.41
C GLU A 422 -26.32 12.27 1.21
N LEU A 423 -25.26 11.44 1.28
CA LEU A 423 -24.25 11.27 0.24
C LEU A 423 -24.58 10.13 -0.74
N LYS A 424 -25.69 9.39 -0.55
CA LYS A 424 -26.20 8.40 -1.52
C LYS A 424 -26.64 9.06 -2.83
N ASP A 425 -27.21 10.28 -2.74
CA ASP A 425 -27.66 11.01 -3.92
C ASP A 425 -26.47 11.60 -4.68
N LYS A 426 -26.25 11.15 -5.91
CA LYS A 426 -25.14 11.66 -6.73
C LYS A 426 -25.24 13.16 -7.02
N ARG A 427 -26.43 13.77 -6.96
CA ARG A 427 -26.61 15.21 -7.16
C ARG A 427 -25.96 15.99 -6.04
N VAL A 428 -26.04 15.51 -4.79
CA VAL A 428 -25.33 16.09 -3.64
C VAL A 428 -23.83 15.98 -3.84
N ARG A 429 -23.31 14.79 -4.18
CA ARG A 429 -21.88 14.58 -4.41
C ARG A 429 -21.33 15.48 -5.53
N ARG A 430 -22.07 15.58 -6.64
CA ARG A 430 -21.70 16.47 -7.76
C ARG A 430 -21.73 17.94 -7.37
N ALA A 431 -22.73 18.38 -6.61
CA ALA A 431 -22.81 19.74 -6.10
C ALA A 431 -21.59 20.10 -5.22
N LEU A 432 -21.23 19.20 -4.30
CA LEU A 432 -20.02 19.36 -3.46
C LEU A 432 -18.75 19.46 -4.33
N ALA A 433 -18.60 18.62 -5.34
CA ALA A 433 -17.45 18.64 -6.25
C ALA A 433 -17.37 19.91 -7.10
N MET A 434 -18.50 20.37 -7.65
CA MET A 434 -18.58 21.56 -8.51
C MET A 434 -18.43 22.87 -7.73
N ALA A 435 -18.64 22.87 -6.41
CA ALA A 435 -18.45 24.01 -5.55
C ALA A 435 -16.97 24.25 -5.15
N VAL A 436 -16.05 23.32 -5.47
CA VAL A 436 -14.63 23.44 -5.14
C VAL A 436 -13.85 24.08 -6.29
N ASN A 437 -13.30 25.27 -6.05
CA ASN A 437 -12.42 25.95 -6.99
C ASN A 437 -11.00 25.35 -6.92
N LYS A 438 -10.79 24.28 -7.69
CA LYS A 438 -9.53 23.52 -7.74
C LYS A 438 -8.35 24.36 -8.20
N ARG A 439 -8.59 25.34 -9.12
CA ARG A 439 -7.55 26.26 -9.59
C ARG A 439 -7.06 27.16 -8.44
N ALA A 440 -7.97 27.71 -7.64
CA ALA A 440 -7.61 28.52 -6.48
C ALA A 440 -6.77 27.71 -5.47
N ILE A 441 -7.11 26.44 -5.26
CA ILE A 441 -6.30 25.55 -4.39
C ILE A 441 -4.88 25.40 -4.95
N CYS A 442 -4.72 25.15 -6.26
CA CYS A 442 -3.40 25.01 -6.89
C CYS A 442 -2.57 26.31 -6.83
N GLU A 443 -3.19 27.46 -7.14
CA GLU A 443 -2.50 28.73 -7.31
C GLU A 443 -2.26 29.47 -5.98
N GLN A 444 -3.13 29.30 -4.99
CA GLN A 444 -3.10 30.10 -3.75
C GLN A 444 -2.73 29.26 -2.52
N VAL A 445 -3.02 27.95 -2.52
CA VAL A 445 -2.76 27.06 -1.40
C VAL A 445 -1.49 26.23 -1.64
N SER A 446 -1.46 25.34 -2.61
CA SER A 446 -0.33 24.42 -2.80
C SER A 446 0.90 25.06 -3.48
N ARG A 447 0.72 25.95 -4.44
CA ARG A 447 1.75 26.81 -5.09
C ARG A 447 2.99 26.11 -5.63
N ALA A 448 3.01 24.78 -5.74
CA ALA A 448 4.17 24.05 -6.21
C ALA A 448 4.18 23.80 -7.72
N GLY A 449 3.08 24.11 -8.40
CA GLY A 449 2.92 23.90 -9.84
C GLY A 449 1.94 22.76 -10.15
N GLU A 450 1.20 22.30 -9.17
CA GLU A 450 0.10 21.35 -9.32
C GLU A 450 -0.91 21.86 -10.35
N GLN A 451 -1.52 20.95 -11.09
CA GLN A 451 -2.57 21.25 -12.05
C GLN A 451 -3.93 20.79 -11.52
N PRO A 452 -5.00 21.62 -11.68
CA PRO A 452 -6.34 21.23 -11.27
C PRO A 452 -6.77 19.91 -11.92
N ALA A 453 -7.20 18.93 -11.13
CA ALA A 453 -7.64 17.63 -11.64
C ALA A 453 -9.13 17.64 -11.97
N THR A 454 -9.46 17.24 -13.18
CA THR A 454 -10.84 16.96 -13.62
C THR A 454 -11.10 15.48 -13.81
N SER A 455 -10.08 14.65 -13.63
CA SER A 455 -10.10 13.19 -13.75
C SER A 455 -9.35 12.55 -12.59
N LEU A 456 -9.52 11.24 -12.43
CA LEU A 456 -8.72 10.46 -11.48
C LEU A 456 -7.35 10.12 -12.06
N CYS A 457 -7.32 9.67 -13.32
CA CYS A 457 -6.07 9.34 -14.00
C CYS A 457 -5.34 10.63 -14.40
N PRO A 458 -4.09 10.86 -13.95
CA PRO A 458 -3.30 12.02 -14.34
C PRO A 458 -2.86 11.94 -15.80
N PRO A 459 -2.54 13.09 -16.44
CA PRO A 459 -2.00 13.11 -17.80
C PRO A 459 -0.59 12.50 -17.84
N GLY A 460 -0.17 12.04 -19.04
CA GLY A 460 1.19 11.55 -19.28
C GLY A 460 1.32 10.04 -19.40
N MET A 461 0.24 9.28 -19.20
CA MET A 461 0.23 7.84 -19.46
C MET A 461 0.07 7.56 -20.96
N ALA A 462 0.95 6.71 -21.51
CA ALA A 462 1.02 6.45 -22.94
C ALA A 462 -0.30 5.89 -23.51
N GLY A 463 -0.82 6.55 -24.55
CA GLY A 463 -2.04 6.12 -25.26
C GLY A 463 -3.34 6.39 -24.53
N TYR A 464 -3.32 7.03 -23.34
CA TYR A 464 -4.50 7.34 -22.57
C TYR A 464 -4.80 8.83 -22.50
N THR A 465 -6.06 9.18 -22.74
CA THR A 465 -6.59 10.53 -22.49
C THR A 465 -7.78 10.39 -21.54
N ALA A 466 -7.64 10.96 -20.36
CA ALA A 466 -8.68 10.89 -19.34
C ALA A 466 -9.92 11.72 -19.72
N PRO A 467 -11.14 11.28 -19.38
CA PRO A 467 -12.34 12.12 -19.51
C PRO A 467 -12.34 13.27 -18.51
N SER A 468 -13.12 14.29 -18.75
CA SER A 468 -13.33 15.39 -17.81
C SER A 468 -14.56 15.17 -16.96
N GLY A 469 -14.42 15.22 -15.65
CA GLY A 469 -15.51 15.18 -14.67
C GLY A 469 -16.04 16.58 -14.31
N ALA A 470 -16.56 16.69 -13.08
CA ALA A 470 -17.17 17.93 -12.58
C ALA A 470 -16.19 19.12 -12.58
N MET A 471 -16.56 20.15 -13.34
CA MET A 471 -15.87 21.43 -13.39
C MET A 471 -16.42 22.37 -12.31
N TYR A 472 -15.65 23.40 -11.94
CA TYR A 472 -16.11 24.43 -11.01
C TYR A 472 -17.24 25.23 -11.64
N ASP A 473 -18.43 25.12 -11.06
CA ASP A 473 -19.65 25.82 -11.46
C ASP A 473 -20.61 25.92 -10.27
N VAL A 474 -20.60 27.07 -9.61
CA VAL A 474 -21.39 27.30 -8.39
C VAL A 474 -22.88 27.35 -8.67
N GLU A 475 -23.31 27.91 -9.81
CA GLU A 475 -24.72 28.01 -10.16
C GLU A 475 -25.32 26.60 -10.38
N GLN A 476 -24.64 25.77 -11.17
CA GLN A 476 -25.05 24.39 -11.38
C GLN A 476 -24.98 23.57 -10.08
N ALA A 477 -24.00 23.79 -9.24
CA ALA A 477 -23.87 23.14 -7.94
C ALA A 477 -25.07 23.45 -7.03
N ARG A 478 -25.48 24.72 -6.95
CA ARG A 478 -26.66 25.16 -6.19
C ARG A 478 -27.94 24.56 -6.74
N HIS A 479 -28.07 24.47 -8.06
CA HIS A 479 -29.23 23.85 -8.72
C HIS A 479 -29.33 22.36 -8.35
N LEU A 480 -28.26 21.60 -8.49
CA LEU A 480 -28.23 20.18 -8.15
C LEU A 480 -28.55 19.93 -6.67
N LEU A 481 -28.01 20.77 -5.78
CA LEU A 481 -28.26 20.65 -4.35
C LEU A 481 -29.73 20.95 -3.99
N ALA A 482 -30.33 21.94 -4.67
CA ALA A 482 -31.75 22.25 -4.51
C ALA A 482 -32.66 21.14 -5.03
N GLU A 483 -32.34 20.54 -6.19
CA GLU A 483 -33.06 19.38 -6.75
C GLU A 483 -32.94 18.14 -5.86
N ALA A 484 -31.83 18.01 -5.12
CA ALA A 484 -31.65 16.95 -4.12
C ALA A 484 -32.42 17.20 -2.81
N GLY A 485 -33.12 18.36 -2.67
CA GLY A 485 -33.91 18.69 -1.49
C GLY A 485 -33.22 19.61 -0.48
N TYR A 486 -32.03 20.11 -0.77
CA TYR A 486 -31.22 20.93 0.13
C TYR A 486 -30.95 22.36 -0.41
N PRO A 487 -31.97 23.17 -0.72
CA PRO A 487 -31.75 24.49 -1.33
C PRO A 487 -30.94 25.42 -0.40
N GLY A 488 -29.78 25.87 -0.87
CA GLY A 488 -28.84 26.69 -0.08
C GLY A 488 -28.32 25.96 1.16
N GLY A 489 -28.12 24.65 1.08
CA GLY A 489 -27.58 23.79 2.15
C GLY A 489 -28.58 23.47 3.27
N ARG A 490 -29.80 24.02 3.23
CA ARG A 490 -30.78 23.86 4.31
C ARG A 490 -31.25 22.40 4.43
N GLY A 491 -31.10 21.85 5.63
CA GLY A 491 -31.51 20.47 5.95
C GLY A 491 -30.45 19.41 5.64
N LEU A 492 -29.35 19.78 4.98
CA LEU A 492 -28.20 18.89 4.83
C LEU A 492 -27.46 18.82 6.18
N PRO A 493 -27.16 17.63 6.73
CA PRO A 493 -26.32 17.50 7.90
C PRO A 493 -24.93 18.11 7.70
N THR A 494 -24.24 18.44 8.79
CA THR A 494 -22.84 18.86 8.74
C THR A 494 -22.00 17.72 8.16
N ILE A 495 -21.18 18.02 7.15
CA ILE A 495 -20.33 17.06 6.46
C ILE A 495 -18.97 16.97 7.15
N GLU A 496 -18.56 15.81 7.60
CA GLU A 496 -17.22 15.60 8.13
C GLU A 496 -16.18 15.52 7.00
N ILE A 497 -15.07 16.28 7.18
CA ILE A 497 -13.89 16.20 6.31
C ILE A 497 -12.75 15.58 7.10
N LEU A 498 -12.51 14.29 6.89
CA LEU A 498 -11.41 13.55 7.49
C LEU A 498 -10.11 13.77 6.70
N TYR A 499 -8.99 13.98 7.39
CA TYR A 499 -7.65 14.02 6.81
C TYR A 499 -6.59 13.49 7.80
N ASN A 500 -5.45 13.00 7.28
CA ASN A 500 -4.30 12.70 8.13
C ASN A 500 -3.61 14.01 8.53
N ASP A 501 -3.22 14.10 9.81
CA ASP A 501 -2.75 15.33 10.47
C ASP A 501 -1.40 15.81 9.92
N LEU A 502 -1.47 16.56 8.81
CA LEU A 502 -0.39 17.33 8.20
C LEU A 502 -0.91 18.73 7.87
N ASP A 503 -0.08 19.75 8.10
CA ASP A 503 -0.47 21.17 7.91
C ASP A 503 -0.99 21.45 6.49
N ALA A 504 -0.35 20.90 5.46
CA ALA A 504 -0.80 21.05 4.08
C ALA A 504 -2.20 20.47 3.85
N HIS A 505 -2.53 19.33 4.46
CA HIS A 505 -3.85 18.70 4.32
C HIS A 505 -4.92 19.45 5.08
N ARG A 506 -4.57 19.96 6.27
CA ARG A 506 -5.45 20.83 7.06
C ARG A 506 -5.83 22.08 6.29
N THR A 507 -4.86 22.80 5.73
CA THR A 507 -5.11 24.03 4.96
C THR A 507 -6.02 23.79 3.76
N ILE A 508 -5.85 22.65 3.05
CA ILE A 508 -6.74 22.30 1.92
C ILE A 508 -8.15 21.99 2.42
N ALA A 509 -8.27 21.24 3.53
CA ALA A 509 -9.57 20.91 4.11
C ALA A 509 -10.32 22.16 4.60
N GLU A 510 -9.65 23.10 5.28
CA GLU A 510 -10.18 24.42 5.66
C GLU A 510 -10.66 25.22 4.44
N THR A 511 -9.89 25.19 3.37
CA THR A 511 -10.26 25.87 2.11
C THR A 511 -11.52 25.27 1.49
N ILE A 512 -11.65 23.95 1.47
CA ILE A 512 -12.83 23.24 0.95
C ILE A 512 -14.04 23.53 1.85
N GLN A 513 -13.88 23.47 3.18
CA GLN A 513 -14.91 23.81 4.16
C GLN A 513 -15.48 25.22 3.88
N GLN A 514 -14.59 26.20 3.71
CA GLN A 514 -14.99 27.58 3.41
C GLN A 514 -15.72 27.67 2.06
N MET A 515 -15.21 27.02 1.01
CA MET A 515 -15.87 27.01 -0.31
C MET A 515 -17.27 26.39 -0.25
N TRP A 516 -17.48 25.30 0.47
CA TRP A 516 -18.80 24.72 0.64
C TRP A 516 -19.75 25.63 1.40
N LYS A 517 -19.24 26.32 2.44
CA LYS A 517 -20.03 27.29 3.19
C LYS A 517 -20.45 28.49 2.33
N GLU A 518 -19.51 29.10 1.61
CA GLU A 518 -19.76 30.31 0.82
C GLU A 518 -20.58 30.02 -0.45
N ASN A 519 -20.26 28.91 -1.13
CA ASN A 519 -20.86 28.60 -2.41
C ASN A 519 -22.23 27.91 -2.28
N LEU A 520 -22.42 27.07 -1.27
CA LEU A 520 -23.60 26.21 -1.12
C LEU A 520 -24.38 26.41 0.18
N GLY A 521 -23.82 27.12 1.16
CA GLY A 521 -24.38 27.22 2.51
C GLY A 521 -24.25 25.89 3.31
N VAL A 522 -23.40 24.97 2.87
CA VAL A 522 -23.18 23.69 3.52
C VAL A 522 -22.17 23.85 4.64
N ASP A 523 -22.53 23.35 5.83
CA ASP A 523 -21.63 23.28 6.97
C ASP A 523 -20.77 22.03 6.91
N ALA A 524 -19.48 22.18 7.24
CA ALA A 524 -18.56 21.07 7.35
C ALA A 524 -17.74 21.17 8.64
N GLU A 525 -17.31 20.00 9.17
CA GLU A 525 -16.39 19.92 10.30
C GLU A 525 -15.11 19.17 9.91
N LEU A 526 -14.01 19.49 10.59
CA LEU A 526 -12.69 18.99 10.25
C LEU A 526 -12.23 17.97 11.29
N ARG A 527 -11.81 16.76 10.85
CA ARG A 527 -11.23 15.74 11.71
C ARG A 527 -9.84 15.34 11.21
N GLY A 528 -8.81 15.84 11.91
CA GLY A 528 -7.41 15.46 11.67
C GLY A 528 -7.01 14.27 12.53
N LEU A 529 -6.50 13.20 11.93
CA LEU A 529 -6.08 11.98 12.62
C LEU A 529 -4.61 11.63 12.33
N GLU A 530 -3.99 10.94 13.27
CA GLU A 530 -2.70 10.30 13.06
C GLU A 530 -2.80 9.26 11.94
N TRP A 531 -1.69 9.03 11.21
CA TRP A 531 -1.67 8.24 9.98
C TRP A 531 -2.31 6.85 10.11
N GLY A 532 -1.93 6.05 11.13
CA GLY A 532 -2.48 4.71 11.32
C GLY A 532 -3.98 4.73 11.61
N VAL A 533 -4.43 5.62 12.52
CA VAL A 533 -5.86 5.78 12.87
C VAL A 533 -6.66 6.31 11.68
N TYR A 534 -6.06 7.19 10.87
CA TYR A 534 -6.66 7.69 9.66
C TYR A 534 -6.88 6.57 8.61
N LEU A 535 -5.91 5.66 8.43
CA LEU A 535 -6.05 4.51 7.54
C LEU A 535 -7.15 3.56 8.02
N ASP A 536 -7.23 3.29 9.32
CA ASP A 536 -8.29 2.46 9.89
C ASP A 536 -9.67 3.08 9.66
N SER A 537 -9.81 4.39 9.85
CA SER A 537 -11.07 5.10 9.56
C SER A 537 -11.47 5.02 8.09
N GLN A 538 -10.51 5.06 7.16
CA GLN A 538 -10.79 4.85 5.73
C GLN A 538 -11.30 3.43 5.46
N HIS A 539 -10.65 2.42 6.02
CA HIS A 539 -11.02 1.01 5.79
C HIS A 539 -12.39 0.67 6.36
N THR A 540 -12.76 1.27 7.49
CA THR A 540 -14.04 1.03 8.16
C THR A 540 -15.16 1.96 7.69
N LEU A 541 -14.91 2.84 6.73
CA LEU A 541 -15.84 3.87 6.24
C LEU A 541 -16.33 4.80 7.36
N ASP A 542 -15.48 5.07 8.37
CA ASP A 542 -15.78 5.97 9.48
C ASP A 542 -15.45 7.42 9.10
N TYR A 543 -16.18 7.97 8.12
CA TYR A 543 -16.09 9.34 7.63
C TYR A 543 -17.26 9.67 6.68
N ASP A 544 -17.48 10.95 6.39
CA ASP A 544 -18.40 11.39 5.33
C ASP A 544 -17.62 11.72 4.05
N THR A 545 -16.60 12.58 4.17
CA THR A 545 -15.61 12.81 3.11
C THR A 545 -14.20 12.64 3.69
N CYS A 546 -13.32 12.08 2.90
CA CYS A 546 -11.98 11.77 3.37
C CYS A 546 -10.93 12.19 2.34
N ARG A 547 -9.93 12.93 2.79
CA ARG A 547 -8.74 13.22 1.98
C ARG A 547 -8.14 11.91 1.48
N ALA A 548 -7.69 11.85 0.24
CA ALA A 548 -6.99 10.72 -0.31
C ALA A 548 -5.94 11.17 -1.33
N GLY A 549 -5.08 10.26 -1.70
CA GLY A 549 -4.17 10.39 -2.81
C GLY A 549 -3.79 9.02 -3.32
N TRP A 550 -3.56 8.90 -4.61
CA TRP A 550 -3.08 7.68 -5.22
C TRP A 550 -1.88 7.97 -6.09
N VAL A 551 -0.78 7.31 -5.77
CA VAL A 551 0.43 7.29 -6.60
C VAL A 551 0.33 6.06 -7.49
N ALA A 552 0.58 6.20 -8.77
CA ALA A 552 0.57 5.07 -9.69
C ALA A 552 1.57 3.99 -9.27
N ASP A 553 1.10 2.77 -9.07
CA ASP A 553 1.95 1.60 -8.80
C ASP A 553 2.77 1.25 -10.06
N TYR A 554 2.20 1.55 -11.24
CA TYR A 554 2.80 1.38 -12.56
C TYR A 554 2.20 2.41 -13.54
N ALA A 555 2.90 2.69 -14.66
CA ALA A 555 2.52 3.75 -15.59
C ALA A 555 1.39 3.34 -16.56
N ASP A 556 0.24 2.92 -16.02
CA ASP A 556 -0.97 2.52 -16.77
C ASP A 556 -2.23 3.00 -16.05
N PRO A 557 -3.29 3.44 -16.76
CA PRO A 557 -4.54 3.92 -16.12
C PRO A 557 -5.19 2.91 -15.20
N ASN A 558 -4.97 1.62 -15.42
CA ASN A 558 -5.55 0.55 -14.63
C ASN A 558 -5.20 0.66 -13.14
N THR A 559 -3.99 1.14 -12.79
CA THR A 559 -3.58 1.33 -11.38
C THR A 559 -4.48 2.31 -10.61
N PHE A 560 -5.14 3.24 -11.31
CA PHE A 560 -6.09 4.18 -10.74
C PHE A 560 -7.52 3.62 -10.73
N LEU A 561 -7.87 2.89 -11.78
CA LEU A 561 -9.25 2.50 -12.01
C LEU A 561 -9.61 1.16 -11.34
N ASP A 562 -8.71 0.20 -11.25
CA ASP A 562 -8.98 -1.06 -10.56
C ASP A 562 -9.18 -0.89 -9.04
N MET A 563 -8.70 0.22 -8.47
CA MET A 563 -8.94 0.62 -7.09
C MET A 563 -10.43 0.71 -6.74
N PHE A 564 -11.30 1.10 -7.69
CA PHE A 564 -12.72 1.36 -7.45
C PHE A 564 -13.66 0.20 -7.87
N VAL A 565 -13.12 -0.99 -8.16
CA VAL A 565 -13.98 -2.16 -8.39
C VAL A 565 -14.78 -2.50 -7.14
N THR A 566 -15.99 -3.00 -7.35
CA THR A 566 -16.92 -3.38 -6.28
C THR A 566 -16.27 -4.40 -5.33
N GLY A 567 -16.23 -4.06 -4.04
CA GLY A 567 -15.65 -4.93 -3.00
C GLY A 567 -14.12 -5.03 -3.05
N GLY A 568 -13.44 -4.18 -3.83
CA GLY A 568 -11.97 -4.07 -3.80
C GLY A 568 -11.49 -3.44 -2.50
N ASP A 569 -10.40 -3.95 -1.93
CA ASP A 569 -9.86 -3.52 -0.63
C ASP A 569 -9.48 -2.03 -0.58
N ASN A 570 -9.14 -1.43 -1.73
CA ASN A 570 -8.84 -0.02 -1.87
C ASN A 570 -10.05 0.84 -2.27
N ASN A 571 -11.20 0.24 -2.56
CA ASN A 571 -12.45 0.96 -2.75
C ASN A 571 -13.07 1.33 -1.39
N GLN A 572 -12.53 2.33 -0.79
CA GLN A 572 -12.91 2.80 0.54
C GLN A 572 -13.97 3.91 0.45
N THR A 573 -14.93 3.78 -0.48
CA THR A 573 -16.06 4.72 -0.67
C THR A 573 -17.42 4.07 -0.45
N GLY A 574 -17.48 2.74 -0.40
CA GLY A 574 -18.73 1.98 -0.41
C GLY A 574 -19.45 2.00 -1.77
N TRP A 575 -18.86 2.61 -2.80
CA TRP A 575 -19.43 2.67 -4.13
C TRP A 575 -19.32 1.34 -4.88
N SER A 576 -20.35 1.03 -5.68
CA SER A 576 -20.38 -0.15 -6.54
C SER A 576 -21.10 0.17 -7.85
N ASN A 577 -20.58 -0.38 -8.97
CA ASN A 577 -21.21 -0.25 -10.27
C ASN A 577 -20.85 -1.42 -11.18
N ALA A 578 -21.80 -2.30 -11.45
CA ALA A 578 -21.57 -3.53 -12.23
C ALA A 578 -21.05 -3.25 -13.66
N ARG A 579 -21.44 -2.12 -14.28
CA ARG A 579 -20.95 -1.75 -15.62
C ARG A 579 -19.51 -1.28 -15.58
N TYR A 580 -19.11 -0.58 -14.52
CA TYR A 580 -17.73 -0.21 -14.27
C TYR A 580 -16.85 -1.45 -14.12
N ASP A 581 -17.25 -2.37 -13.24
CA ASP A 581 -16.54 -3.61 -12.98
C ASP A 581 -16.34 -4.44 -14.25
N GLU A 582 -17.39 -4.51 -15.07
CA GLU A 582 -17.35 -5.20 -16.37
C GLU A 582 -16.35 -4.54 -17.33
N LEU A 583 -16.30 -3.21 -17.40
CA LEU A 583 -15.36 -2.48 -18.26
C LEU A 583 -13.90 -2.70 -17.81
N ILE A 584 -13.63 -2.69 -16.51
CA ILE A 584 -12.29 -2.98 -15.96
C ILE A 584 -11.90 -4.43 -16.29
N ARG A 585 -12.81 -5.39 -16.09
CA ARG A 585 -12.59 -6.79 -16.43
C ARG A 585 -12.31 -7.01 -17.92
N LEU A 586 -13.07 -6.35 -18.80
CA LEU A 586 -12.84 -6.40 -20.25
C LEU A 586 -11.50 -5.77 -20.64
N ALA A 587 -11.16 -4.62 -20.04
CA ALA A 587 -9.88 -3.95 -20.28
C ALA A 587 -8.67 -4.82 -19.86
N ALA A 588 -8.80 -5.56 -18.76
CA ALA A 588 -7.75 -6.46 -18.30
C ALA A 588 -7.42 -7.58 -19.31
N SER A 589 -8.41 -8.00 -20.13
CA SER A 589 -8.27 -9.07 -21.12
C SER A 589 -8.10 -8.61 -22.57
N GLU A 590 -8.27 -7.31 -22.86
CA GLU A 590 -8.23 -6.79 -24.23
C GLU A 590 -6.77 -6.67 -24.74
N PRO A 591 -6.40 -7.39 -25.81
CA PRO A 591 -5.04 -7.35 -26.35
C PRO A 591 -4.75 -6.11 -27.21
N ASP A 592 -5.79 -5.49 -27.79
CA ASP A 592 -5.64 -4.27 -28.58
C ASP A 592 -5.52 -3.06 -27.63
N SER A 593 -4.36 -2.40 -27.65
CA SER A 593 -4.08 -1.27 -26.76
C SER A 593 -5.10 -0.13 -26.90
N THR A 594 -5.52 0.20 -28.13
CA THR A 594 -6.45 1.30 -28.40
C THR A 594 -7.85 0.97 -27.84
N LYS A 595 -8.31 -0.25 -28.07
CA LYS A 595 -9.61 -0.70 -27.51
C LYS A 595 -9.54 -0.77 -25.98
N ARG A 596 -8.44 -1.27 -25.44
CA ARG A 596 -8.19 -1.31 -24.01
C ARG A 596 -8.27 0.09 -23.39
N MET A 597 -7.58 1.07 -23.94
CA MET A 597 -7.64 2.46 -23.46
C MET A 597 -9.04 3.05 -23.57
N SER A 598 -9.80 2.69 -24.62
CA SER A 598 -11.19 3.10 -24.76
C SER A 598 -12.12 2.49 -23.69
N LEU A 599 -11.88 1.24 -23.28
CA LEU A 599 -12.62 0.60 -22.18
C LEU A 599 -12.35 1.28 -20.84
N LEU A 600 -11.07 1.57 -20.55
CA LEU A 600 -10.65 2.30 -19.35
C LEU A 600 -11.22 3.72 -19.32
N HIS A 601 -11.21 4.43 -20.45
CA HIS A 601 -11.84 5.75 -20.58
C HIS A 601 -13.35 5.72 -20.25
N LYS A 602 -14.09 4.71 -20.74
CA LYS A 602 -15.51 4.53 -20.42
C LYS A 602 -15.72 4.22 -18.93
N ALA A 603 -14.85 3.43 -18.33
CA ALA A 603 -14.91 3.15 -16.90
C ALA A 603 -14.71 4.43 -16.10
N GLU A 604 -13.68 5.21 -16.40
CA GLU A 604 -13.42 6.48 -15.71
C GLU A 604 -14.56 7.48 -15.90
N THR A 605 -15.20 7.51 -17.07
CA THR A 605 -16.38 8.34 -17.31
C THR A 605 -17.52 8.01 -16.34
N ILE A 606 -17.78 6.71 -16.10
CA ILE A 606 -18.79 6.28 -15.11
C ILE A 606 -18.42 6.73 -13.71
N LEU A 607 -17.16 6.51 -13.30
CA LEU A 607 -16.67 6.91 -11.98
C LEU A 607 -16.86 8.42 -11.74
N LEU A 608 -16.50 9.24 -12.72
CA LEU A 608 -16.62 10.69 -12.64
C LEU A 608 -18.07 11.19 -12.71
N ASP A 609 -18.98 10.49 -13.41
CA ASP A 609 -20.41 10.81 -13.41
C ASP A 609 -21.09 10.45 -12.09
N GLU A 610 -20.76 9.29 -11.53
CA GLU A 610 -21.31 8.83 -10.24
C GLU A 610 -20.70 9.58 -9.03
N GLN A 611 -19.55 10.20 -9.21
CA GLN A 611 -18.88 11.10 -8.26
C GLN A 611 -18.64 10.50 -6.86
N PRO A 612 -18.08 9.28 -6.70
CA PRO A 612 -17.68 8.79 -5.38
C PRO A 612 -16.40 9.45 -4.89
N ILE A 613 -15.76 10.29 -5.71
CA ILE A 613 -14.55 11.03 -5.40
C ILE A 613 -14.64 12.46 -5.91
N ILE A 614 -13.84 13.35 -5.31
CA ILE A 614 -13.61 14.71 -5.79
C ILE A 614 -12.12 14.85 -6.13
N PRO A 615 -11.68 14.67 -7.39
CA PRO A 615 -10.32 14.98 -7.80
C PRO A 615 -10.03 16.46 -7.55
N ILE A 616 -8.89 16.78 -6.95
CA ILE A 616 -8.52 18.17 -6.61
C ILE A 616 -7.38 18.66 -7.51
N TYR A 617 -6.23 17.96 -7.51
CA TYR A 617 -5.12 18.28 -8.38
C TYR A 617 -4.25 17.07 -8.71
N PHE A 618 -3.53 17.16 -9.80
CA PHE A 618 -2.43 16.27 -10.12
C PHE A 618 -1.19 16.78 -9.39
N ARG A 619 -0.58 15.88 -8.65
CA ARG A 619 0.53 16.20 -7.76
C ARG A 619 1.81 16.50 -8.54
N VAL A 620 2.65 17.29 -7.90
CA VAL A 620 4.03 17.55 -8.31
C VAL A 620 4.92 17.04 -7.18
N SER A 621 5.91 16.22 -7.51
CA SER A 621 6.93 15.81 -6.55
C SER A 621 7.70 17.04 -6.07
N LYS A 622 8.08 17.06 -4.80
CA LYS A 622 8.77 18.18 -4.14
C LYS A 622 9.84 17.61 -3.22
N ASN A 623 11.07 17.75 -3.62
CA ASN A 623 12.21 17.21 -2.89
C ASN A 623 13.28 18.29 -2.73
N LEU A 624 13.82 18.45 -1.52
CA LEU A 624 15.05 19.21 -1.30
C LEU A 624 16.20 18.24 -1.13
N VAL A 625 17.23 18.37 -1.95
CA VAL A 625 18.35 17.43 -2.00
C VAL A 625 19.66 18.21 -1.91
N GLN A 626 20.51 17.87 -0.93
CA GLN A 626 21.80 18.51 -0.73
C GLN A 626 22.71 18.34 -1.96
N PRO A 627 23.52 19.34 -2.33
CA PRO A 627 24.40 19.29 -3.51
C PRO A 627 25.42 18.14 -3.49
N ARG A 628 25.76 17.65 -2.31
CA ARG A 628 26.66 16.49 -2.10
C ARG A 628 26.04 15.16 -2.52
N VAL A 629 24.70 15.08 -2.65
CA VAL A 629 24.00 13.86 -3.03
C VAL A 629 24.04 13.69 -4.56
N LYS A 630 24.52 12.55 -4.99
CA LYS A 630 24.56 12.12 -6.39
C LYS A 630 23.64 10.93 -6.60
N GLY A 631 23.24 10.67 -7.84
CA GLY A 631 22.35 9.54 -8.18
C GLY A 631 20.88 9.79 -7.85
N PHE A 632 20.51 10.93 -7.28
CA PHE A 632 19.13 11.35 -7.09
C PHE A 632 18.57 11.94 -8.39
N PHE A 633 17.36 11.53 -8.78
CA PHE A 633 16.64 12.01 -9.96
C PHE A 633 15.13 12.03 -9.69
N ASN A 634 14.38 12.81 -10.45
CA ASN A 634 12.93 12.76 -10.41
C ASN A 634 12.41 11.58 -11.24
N SER A 635 11.36 10.95 -10.76
CA SER A 635 10.58 9.96 -11.51
C SER A 635 9.08 10.26 -11.38
N VAL A 636 8.28 9.78 -12.33
CA VAL A 636 6.83 10.01 -12.31
C VAL A 636 6.12 9.34 -11.14
N ASN A 637 6.75 8.34 -10.50
CA ASN A 637 6.23 7.64 -9.33
C ASN A 637 6.85 8.12 -8.00
N ASP A 638 7.68 9.18 -8.04
CA ASP A 638 8.48 9.67 -6.89
C ASP A 638 9.32 8.55 -6.23
N GLU A 639 9.81 7.61 -7.06
CA GLU A 639 10.71 6.54 -6.65
C GLU A 639 12.16 6.98 -6.76
N HIS A 640 12.91 6.80 -5.67
CA HIS A 640 14.32 7.17 -5.55
C HIS A 640 15.12 5.98 -5.03
N PRO A 641 15.57 5.04 -5.91
CA PRO A 641 16.26 3.84 -5.49
C PRO A 641 17.52 4.15 -4.66
N LEU A 642 17.50 3.87 -3.36
CA LEU A 642 18.59 4.18 -2.41
C LEU A 642 19.93 3.56 -2.83
N LYS A 643 19.91 2.44 -3.57
CA LYS A 643 21.13 1.80 -4.09
C LYS A 643 21.91 2.66 -5.10
N LEU A 644 21.24 3.65 -5.72
CA LEU A 644 21.86 4.55 -6.69
C LEU A 644 22.41 5.84 -6.04
N ILE A 645 22.08 6.07 -4.79
CA ILE A 645 22.49 7.28 -4.07
C ILE A 645 23.96 7.17 -3.67
N GLU A 646 24.68 8.26 -3.91
CA GLU A 646 26.06 8.47 -3.45
C GLU A 646 26.16 9.82 -2.76
N VAL A 647 26.99 9.92 -1.75
CA VAL A 647 27.27 11.20 -1.08
C VAL A 647 28.75 11.54 -1.27
N ALA A 648 29.00 12.68 -1.93
CA ALA A 648 30.36 13.21 -2.07
C ALA A 648 30.89 13.65 -0.69
N LYS A 649 32.12 13.26 -0.39
CA LYS A 649 32.80 13.62 0.87
C LYS A 649 33.20 15.10 0.88
#